data_baf783677cf614d9a56da7dd65ef8240
#
_entry.id   baf783677cf614d9a56da7dd65ef8240
#
_cell.length_a   1.000
_cell.length_b   1.000
_cell.length_c   1.000
_cell.angle_alpha   90.00
_cell.angle_beta   90.00
_cell.angle_gamma   90.00
#
_symmetry.space_group_name_H-M   'P 1'
#
loop_
_entity.id
_entity.type
_entity.pdbx_description
1 polymer ?
#
loop_
_entity_poly.entity_id
_entity_poly.type
_entity_poly.pdbx_seq_one_letter_code
_entity_poly.pdbx_strand_id
1 'polypeptide(L)'
;MVLPQSWEKYKDLLSSCLNLNDNVHRAVFQNLAERNARVQRPRKCEETTQQPPPQRIVQLFDSIGSSHDITSVSAASLGAIDDKAALVLKLLEWAATPFRYGVSRVYAGARLLRKWKIAGVDVDSCIVSFLGESQMRDQLNMDNIYHIVSELVRSQTFSVGKYLQWLMAKGVADFPRNSDHQPLSGDLALLMQLPVSRLPEHVHNLRNTLLHRAGVEVSKEASTIAILKASIAERLPRIFGSVATSAVSRDPLPSDLTWAVKSELGQWIRRGVTDFGRDPRSAFQDLHSAPGAEHFALTPGEFYTVRDILESFGDLSILADVLKQATVCNDGIVLASAADTVNYHFRSFCVIGATTDLFKRLVESYARLKRLGSTSLDLIFSLIDLGLRLPGELNTVALLRQDLSRIESKSSMAAPSPLSDHIPSSFNEADPLFLLKLDQLLSSASGIDESTLDTIFNLLIKQIESSGGHAKLSVNETCRYLSYLRPFHPKRFDIMIVRWICGLLRSTTGGILSQALPPLIGVGCVTIQAFVSLVRRLLKSENMISNPRDLRIDLLQLLVPPPAGQSRYFDMVTYRFHLSRKEFLLKHPEEVFNIIRDAIVLIDSESQEGNYLQGQVDLGHSAMVLLQILLTKNPESAVQHCTEKLIGQHPSAVTVLTRALDSLLGLDTKAGERLFTSNGSFIFIPIDTGPAPPDLSVAEKVIELTNDFSLPFCQLKLQLLFNAETKGDVRNEIVDVMFKAAVADSRSRRSNWVGLVRLMSHDAVRQVRYHDGSSIRFPD
;
A
#
# COMPACT_ATOMS: atom_id res chain seq x y z
N MET A 1 45.11 -5.78 -2.47
CA MET A 1 44.01 -5.41 -3.35
C MET A 1 43.05 -6.58 -3.41
N VAL A 2 41.77 -6.36 -3.09
CA VAL A 2 40.76 -7.39 -3.16
C VAL A 2 39.76 -6.96 -4.22
N LEU A 3 39.60 -7.74 -5.30
CA LEU A 3 38.73 -7.46 -6.42
C LEU A 3 37.75 -8.64 -6.64
N PRO A 4 36.83 -8.91 -5.70
CA PRO A 4 36.06 -10.15 -5.72
C PRO A 4 35.26 -10.36 -7.03
N GLN A 5 34.67 -9.31 -7.57
CA GLN A 5 33.86 -9.38 -8.82
C GLN A 5 34.70 -9.52 -10.07
N SER A 6 35.96 -9.08 -10.02
CA SER A 6 36.88 -9.09 -11.16
C SER A 6 37.98 -10.12 -11.00
N TRP A 7 38.00 -10.90 -9.90
CA TRP A 7 39.06 -11.82 -9.59
C TRP A 7 39.28 -12.87 -10.69
N GLU A 8 38.23 -13.53 -11.10
CA GLU A 8 38.31 -14.56 -12.16
C GLU A 8 38.82 -13.96 -13.50
N LYS A 9 38.47 -12.70 -13.79
CA LYS A 9 38.93 -12.00 -14.98
C LYS A 9 40.41 -11.64 -14.94
N TYR A 10 40.93 -11.31 -13.76
CA TYR A 10 42.33 -10.85 -13.62
C TYR A 10 43.29 -11.93 -13.08
N LYS A 11 42.78 -13.03 -12.61
CA LYS A 11 43.54 -14.13 -12.04
C LYS A 11 44.58 -14.69 -13.02
N ASP A 12 44.17 -14.97 -14.25
CA ASP A 12 45.03 -15.52 -15.28
C ASP A 12 46.07 -14.49 -15.76
N LEU A 13 45.68 -13.24 -15.82
CA LEU A 13 46.59 -12.12 -16.18
C LEU A 13 47.64 -11.90 -15.08
N LEU A 14 47.24 -11.99 -13.80
CA LEU A 14 48.17 -11.90 -12.67
C LEU A 14 49.10 -13.10 -12.62
N SER A 15 48.62 -14.30 -12.94
CA SER A 15 49.44 -15.50 -12.97
C SER A 15 50.47 -15.48 -14.08
N SER A 16 50.17 -14.84 -15.23
CA SER A 16 51.09 -14.67 -16.35
C SER A 16 52.12 -13.55 -16.13
N CYS A 17 51.78 -12.52 -15.33
CA CYS A 17 52.68 -11.40 -15.02
C CYS A 17 53.62 -11.69 -13.87
N LEU A 18 53.32 -12.67 -13.00
CA LEU A 18 54.13 -13.04 -11.85
C LEU A 18 54.97 -14.27 -12.21
N ASN A 19 56.28 -14.19 -11.91
CA ASN A 19 57.14 -15.38 -12.06
C ASN A 19 56.85 -16.38 -10.92
N LEU A 20 55.90 -17.31 -11.17
CA LEU A 20 55.46 -18.27 -10.18
C LEU A 20 56.51 -19.34 -9.78
N ASN A 21 57.70 -19.32 -10.44
CA ASN A 21 58.87 -20.11 -10.02
C ASN A 21 59.62 -19.44 -8.86
N ASP A 22 59.44 -18.16 -8.65
CA ASP A 22 59.96 -17.43 -7.50
C ASP A 22 59.02 -17.62 -6.30
N ASN A 23 59.57 -18.08 -5.15
CA ASN A 23 58.86 -18.32 -3.92
C ASN A 23 58.12 -17.09 -3.37
N VAL A 24 58.68 -15.88 -3.57
CA VAL A 24 58.08 -14.62 -3.12
C VAL A 24 56.87 -14.28 -3.97
N HIS A 25 56.98 -14.36 -5.28
CA HIS A 25 55.86 -14.09 -6.18
C HIS A 25 54.74 -15.12 -6.03
N ARG A 26 55.09 -16.40 -5.79
CA ARG A 26 54.13 -17.47 -5.51
C ARG A 26 53.35 -17.20 -4.21
N ALA A 27 54.04 -16.80 -3.14
CA ALA A 27 53.44 -16.46 -1.86
C ALA A 27 52.49 -15.26 -1.96
N VAL A 28 52.87 -14.23 -2.72
CA VAL A 28 52.00 -13.06 -2.98
C VAL A 28 50.75 -13.46 -3.75
N PHE A 29 50.88 -14.28 -4.81
CA PHE A 29 49.75 -14.74 -5.60
C PHE A 29 48.79 -15.61 -4.78
N GLN A 30 49.35 -16.52 -3.95
CA GLN A 30 48.55 -17.38 -3.05
C GLN A 30 47.79 -16.53 -2.01
N ASN A 31 48.43 -15.54 -1.41
CA ASN A 31 47.80 -14.65 -0.46
C ASN A 31 46.64 -13.83 -1.10
N LEU A 32 46.85 -13.32 -2.34
CA LEU A 32 45.81 -12.63 -3.08
C LEU A 32 44.65 -13.58 -3.46
N ALA A 33 44.95 -14.80 -3.86
CA ALA A 33 43.95 -15.80 -4.19
C ALA A 33 43.11 -16.21 -2.97
N GLU A 34 43.77 -16.44 -1.82
CA GLU A 34 43.09 -16.74 -0.57
C GLU A 34 42.22 -15.61 -0.07
N ARG A 35 42.68 -14.36 -0.14
CA ARG A 35 41.90 -13.18 0.24
C ARG A 35 40.64 -13.04 -0.63
N ASN A 36 40.76 -13.19 -1.95
CA ASN A 36 39.64 -13.15 -2.84
C ASN A 36 38.70 -14.33 -2.64
N ALA A 37 39.21 -15.53 -2.42
CA ALA A 37 38.44 -16.72 -2.11
C ALA A 37 37.65 -16.59 -0.79
N ARG A 38 38.23 -15.94 0.25
CA ARG A 38 37.53 -15.66 1.51
C ARG A 38 36.36 -14.71 1.32
N VAL A 39 36.48 -13.72 0.42
CA VAL A 39 35.43 -12.75 0.11
C VAL A 39 34.37 -13.35 -0.83
N GLN A 40 34.76 -14.25 -1.75
CA GLN A 40 33.87 -14.92 -2.69
C GLN A 40 33.16 -16.14 -2.10
N ARG A 41 33.69 -16.77 -1.08
CA ARG A 41 32.96 -17.83 -0.40
C ARG A 41 31.66 -17.24 0.09
N PRO A 42 30.48 -17.72 -0.41
CA PRO A 42 29.26 -17.44 0.29
C PRO A 42 29.55 -17.92 1.71
N ARG A 43 29.49 -16.99 2.67
CA ARG A 43 29.53 -17.40 4.08
C ARG A 43 28.45 -18.46 4.18
N LYS A 44 28.82 -19.75 4.27
CA LYS A 44 27.89 -20.74 4.79
C LYS A 44 27.40 -20.10 6.05
N CYS A 45 26.10 -19.86 6.14
CA CYS A 45 25.45 -19.47 7.36
C CYS A 45 25.70 -20.57 8.40
N GLU A 46 26.84 -20.55 9.00
CA GLU A 46 26.96 -20.85 10.41
C GLU A 46 26.27 -19.64 11.06
N GLU A 47 25.25 -19.90 11.80
CA GLU A 47 24.30 -18.97 12.41
C GLU A 47 24.95 -18.04 13.46
N THR A 48 26.04 -17.38 13.12
CA THR A 48 26.65 -16.30 13.87
C THR A 48 27.02 -15.15 12.96
N THR A 49 26.04 -14.68 12.19
CA THR A 49 26.12 -13.36 11.57
C THR A 49 25.93 -12.34 12.67
N GLN A 50 27.02 -11.83 13.18
CA GLN A 50 27.07 -10.64 14.03
C GLN A 50 26.71 -9.40 13.17
N GLN A 51 25.46 -9.31 12.72
CA GLN A 51 24.91 -8.02 12.35
C GLN A 51 24.81 -7.19 13.63
N PRO A 52 25.13 -5.89 13.59
CA PRO A 52 24.94 -5.04 14.76
C PRO A 52 23.50 -5.20 15.27
N PRO A 53 23.28 -5.32 16.58
CA PRO A 53 21.99 -5.62 17.19
C PRO A 53 20.80 -4.80 16.64
N PRO A 54 20.94 -3.48 16.33
CA PRO A 54 19.84 -2.69 15.80
C PRO A 54 19.33 -3.13 14.42
N GLN A 55 20.22 -3.49 13.49
CA GLN A 55 19.81 -3.93 12.15
C GLN A 55 19.08 -5.28 12.18
N ARG A 56 19.52 -6.20 13.04
CA ARG A 56 18.85 -7.48 13.23
C ARG A 56 17.43 -7.30 13.76
N ILE A 57 17.18 -6.30 14.60
CA ILE A 57 15.84 -5.99 15.14
C ILE A 57 14.94 -5.38 14.08
N VAL A 58 15.46 -4.46 13.26
CA VAL A 58 14.67 -3.89 12.14
C VAL A 58 14.25 -5.01 11.19
N GLN A 59 15.14 -5.94 10.86
CA GLN A 59 14.80 -7.11 10.03
C GLN A 59 13.74 -8.00 10.68
N LEU A 60 13.80 -8.22 12.00
CA LEU A 60 12.77 -8.96 12.72
C LEU A 60 11.40 -8.26 12.61
N PHE A 61 11.36 -6.93 12.78
CA PHE A 61 10.12 -6.18 12.63
C PHE A 61 9.59 -6.20 11.19
N ASP A 62 10.47 -6.07 10.19
CA ASP A 62 10.08 -6.13 8.76
C ASP A 62 9.54 -7.52 8.37
N SER A 63 9.93 -8.58 9.08
CA SER A 63 9.48 -9.96 8.87
C SER A 63 8.06 -10.25 9.37
N ILE A 64 7.46 -9.36 10.18
CA ILE A 64 6.12 -9.57 10.76
C ILE A 64 5.07 -9.70 9.64
N GLY A 65 4.28 -10.77 9.72
CA GLY A 65 3.17 -11.02 8.79
C GLY A 65 3.61 -11.53 7.41
N SER A 66 4.89 -11.77 7.19
CA SER A 66 5.42 -12.46 6.00
C SER A 66 5.97 -13.83 6.35
N SER A 67 6.97 -13.91 7.23
CA SER A 67 7.66 -15.14 7.61
C SER A 67 7.54 -15.48 9.10
N HIS A 68 7.27 -14.50 9.95
CA HIS A 68 7.23 -14.69 11.41
C HIS A 68 5.91 -14.23 12.02
N ASP A 69 5.46 -15.00 13.03
CA ASP A 69 4.35 -14.61 13.89
C ASP A 69 4.80 -13.57 14.94
N ILE A 70 3.87 -12.70 15.34
CA ILE A 70 4.11 -11.67 16.35
C ILE A 70 4.64 -12.26 17.67
N THR A 71 4.25 -13.48 18.01
CA THR A 71 4.71 -14.11 19.26
C THR A 71 6.18 -14.48 19.20
N SER A 72 6.62 -15.07 18.09
CA SER A 72 8.03 -15.42 17.85
C SER A 72 8.91 -14.17 17.77
N VAL A 73 8.45 -13.13 17.07
CA VAL A 73 9.17 -11.84 16.98
C VAL A 73 9.26 -11.16 18.35
N SER A 74 8.18 -11.19 19.15
CA SER A 74 8.19 -10.63 20.52
C SER A 74 9.24 -11.32 21.40
N ALA A 75 9.30 -12.64 21.37
CA ALA A 75 10.28 -13.41 22.16
C ALA A 75 11.72 -13.15 21.67
N ALA A 76 11.95 -13.19 20.35
CA ALA A 76 13.25 -12.96 19.75
C ALA A 76 13.78 -11.54 20.03
N SER A 77 12.91 -10.52 19.93
CA SER A 77 13.29 -9.13 20.17
C SER A 77 13.61 -8.85 21.63
N LEU A 78 12.85 -9.43 22.57
CA LEU A 78 13.14 -9.33 24.00
C LEU A 78 14.45 -10.03 24.40
N GLY A 79 14.83 -11.09 23.70
CA GLY A 79 16.11 -11.78 23.90
C GLY A 79 17.32 -11.10 23.24
N ALA A 80 17.08 -10.23 22.25
CA ALA A 80 18.15 -9.63 21.46
C ALA A 80 18.74 -8.35 22.05
N ILE A 81 18.00 -7.62 22.87
CA ILE A 81 18.44 -6.36 23.52
C ILE A 81 18.15 -6.42 25.02
N ASP A 82 19.17 -6.11 25.84
CA ASP A 82 19.03 -6.02 27.29
C ASP A 82 18.30 -4.74 27.70
N ASP A 83 18.58 -3.61 27.02
CA ASP A 83 17.87 -2.35 27.23
C ASP A 83 16.47 -2.36 26.59
N LYS A 84 15.45 -2.60 27.42
CA LYS A 84 14.06 -2.68 26.98
C LYS A 84 13.50 -1.31 26.57
N ALA A 85 14.04 -0.20 27.12
CA ALA A 85 13.64 1.13 26.72
C ALA A 85 14.11 1.43 25.28
N ALA A 86 15.37 1.14 24.96
CA ALA A 86 15.90 1.27 23.60
C ALA A 86 15.12 0.40 22.60
N LEU A 87 14.70 -0.81 23.01
CA LEU A 87 13.86 -1.68 22.16
C LEU A 87 12.50 -1.03 21.85
N VAL A 88 11.83 -0.44 22.83
CA VAL A 88 10.54 0.25 22.65
C VAL A 88 10.73 1.47 21.74
N LEU A 89 11.75 2.29 21.97
CA LEU A 89 12.06 3.44 21.12
C LEU A 89 12.27 3.02 19.67
N LYS A 90 13.08 1.97 19.43
CA LYS A 90 13.33 1.45 18.09
C LYS A 90 12.06 0.93 17.40
N LEU A 91 11.13 0.33 18.14
CA LEU A 91 9.83 -0.09 17.61
C LEU A 91 8.97 1.11 17.20
N LEU A 92 8.93 2.17 18.01
CA LEU A 92 8.18 3.39 17.71
C LEU A 92 8.76 4.09 16.48
N GLU A 93 10.09 4.21 16.38
CA GLU A 93 10.77 4.71 15.18
C GLU A 93 10.39 3.87 13.95
N TRP A 94 10.46 2.53 14.04
CA TRP A 94 10.08 1.64 12.93
C TRP A 94 8.62 1.80 12.51
N ALA A 95 7.72 1.98 13.46
CA ALA A 95 6.31 2.15 13.16
C ALA A 95 5.98 3.52 12.52
N ALA A 96 6.77 4.56 12.87
CA ALA A 96 6.55 5.93 12.42
C ALA A 96 7.42 6.34 11.22
N THR A 97 8.48 5.58 10.88
CA THR A 97 9.38 5.96 9.77
C THR A 97 8.64 6.05 8.43
N PRO A 98 8.91 7.08 7.58
CA PRO A 98 8.36 7.18 6.24
C PRO A 98 8.97 6.14 5.26
N PHE A 99 10.10 5.54 5.62
CA PHE A 99 10.87 4.64 4.77
C PHE A 99 10.32 3.21 4.69
N ARG A 100 9.15 2.95 5.24
CA ARG A 100 8.47 1.65 5.20
C ARG A 100 7.01 1.82 4.82
N TYR A 101 6.53 0.99 3.90
CA TYR A 101 5.16 1.05 3.39
C TYR A 101 4.14 0.38 4.31
N GLY A 102 2.97 1.01 4.43
CA GLY A 102 1.74 0.41 4.96
C GLY A 102 1.50 0.63 6.46
N VAL A 103 0.21 0.66 6.80
CA VAL A 103 -0.31 0.92 8.16
C VAL A 103 -0.25 -0.32 9.08
N SER A 104 0.04 -1.50 8.53
CA SER A 104 0.15 -2.75 9.32
C SER A 104 1.19 -2.66 10.44
N ARG A 105 2.20 -1.78 10.29
CA ARG A 105 3.23 -1.51 11.31
C ARG A 105 2.67 -0.94 12.59
N VAL A 106 1.64 -0.10 12.50
CA VAL A 106 0.93 0.48 13.65
C VAL A 106 0.32 -0.63 14.52
N TYR A 107 -0.40 -1.56 13.88
CA TYR A 107 -1.03 -2.69 14.58
C TYR A 107 0.00 -3.68 15.11
N ALA A 108 1.10 -3.90 14.37
CA ALA A 108 2.23 -4.70 14.83
C ALA A 108 2.87 -4.08 16.08
N GLY A 109 3.16 -2.77 16.03
CA GLY A 109 3.69 -2.01 17.15
C GLY A 109 2.79 -2.08 18.38
N ALA A 110 1.50 -1.80 18.23
CA ALA A 110 0.54 -1.87 19.32
C ALA A 110 0.48 -3.29 19.95
N ARG A 111 0.49 -4.36 19.14
CA ARG A 111 0.48 -5.73 19.65
C ARG A 111 1.78 -6.14 20.35
N LEU A 112 2.93 -5.72 19.81
CA LEU A 112 4.24 -5.97 20.46
C LEU A 112 4.32 -5.25 21.81
N LEU A 113 3.95 -3.96 21.86
CA LEU A 113 3.93 -3.17 23.11
C LEU A 113 3.03 -3.80 24.17
N ARG A 114 1.85 -4.32 23.76
CA ARG A 114 0.96 -5.05 24.68
C ARG A 114 1.62 -6.30 25.25
N LYS A 115 2.29 -7.10 24.41
CA LYS A 115 3.03 -8.30 24.85
C LYS A 115 4.20 -7.95 25.78
N TRP A 116 4.96 -6.92 25.44
CA TRP A 116 6.10 -6.47 26.24
C TRP A 116 5.66 -5.89 27.58
N LYS A 117 4.53 -5.17 27.63
CA LYS A 117 3.95 -4.70 28.91
C LYS A 117 3.57 -5.86 29.82
N ILE A 118 2.98 -6.93 29.26
CA ILE A 118 2.68 -8.16 29.99
C ILE A 118 3.98 -8.84 30.49
N ALA A 119 5.07 -8.73 29.72
CA ALA A 119 6.40 -9.21 30.11
C ALA A 119 7.15 -8.30 31.11
N GLY A 120 6.51 -7.24 31.60
CA GLY A 120 7.07 -6.34 32.64
C GLY A 120 7.81 -5.11 32.12
N VAL A 121 7.78 -4.82 30.81
CA VAL A 121 8.38 -3.60 30.26
C VAL A 121 7.51 -2.39 30.58
N ASP A 122 8.10 -1.29 31.07
CA ASP A 122 7.38 -0.02 31.30
C ASP A 122 7.18 0.75 30.00
N VAL A 123 6.18 0.28 29.23
CA VAL A 123 5.82 0.85 27.92
C VAL A 123 5.31 2.29 28.06
N ASP A 124 4.60 2.61 29.16
CA ASP A 124 3.98 3.93 29.34
C ASP A 124 5.07 5.02 29.43
N SER A 125 6.08 4.82 30.28
CA SER A 125 7.20 5.77 30.43
C SER A 125 8.03 5.87 29.15
N CYS A 126 8.26 4.78 28.43
CA CYS A 126 8.98 4.81 27.16
C CYS A 126 8.26 5.62 26.08
N ILE A 127 6.92 5.47 25.95
CA ILE A 127 6.13 6.27 25.00
C ILE A 127 6.18 7.75 25.37
N VAL A 128 6.03 8.08 26.64
CA VAL A 128 6.07 9.46 27.12
C VAL A 128 7.44 10.09 26.88
N SER A 129 8.55 9.36 27.14
CA SER A 129 9.90 9.83 26.83
C SER A 129 10.10 10.08 25.34
N PHE A 130 9.65 9.13 24.48
CA PHE A 130 9.71 9.28 23.02
C PHE A 130 8.99 10.55 22.54
N LEU A 131 7.84 10.86 23.11
CA LEU A 131 7.09 12.07 22.79
C LEU A 131 7.79 13.34 23.31
N GLY A 132 8.60 13.26 24.36
CA GLY A 132 9.37 14.35 24.93
C GLY A 132 10.62 14.76 24.10
N GLU A 133 11.16 13.85 23.29
CA GLU A 133 12.36 14.09 22.48
C GLU A 133 12.01 14.87 21.19
N SER A 134 12.37 16.15 21.13
CA SER A 134 11.97 17.03 20.00
C SER A 134 12.73 16.80 18.70
N GLN A 135 13.98 16.33 18.75
CA GLN A 135 14.84 16.21 17.57
C GLN A 135 14.43 15.13 16.55
N MET A 136 13.68 14.10 16.97
CA MET A 136 13.30 12.97 16.11
C MET A 136 11.96 13.18 15.38
N ARG A 137 11.16 14.18 15.73
CA ARG A 137 9.75 14.29 15.33
C ARG A 137 9.56 14.73 13.90
N ASP A 138 10.41 15.64 13.41
CA ASP A 138 10.25 16.23 12.07
C ASP A 138 10.44 15.22 10.94
N GLN A 139 11.10 14.10 11.24
CA GLN A 139 11.37 13.02 10.29
C GLN A 139 10.39 11.84 10.37
N LEU A 140 9.52 11.81 11.40
CA LEU A 140 8.64 10.69 11.67
C LEU A 140 7.18 11.03 11.42
N ASN A 141 6.41 10.05 10.96
CA ASN A 141 4.96 10.16 10.87
C ASN A 141 4.34 10.01 12.27
N MET A 142 4.12 11.12 12.94
CA MET A 142 3.56 11.14 14.30
C MET A 142 2.11 10.63 14.35
N ASP A 143 1.34 10.71 13.26
CA ASP A 143 -0.01 10.15 13.19
C ASP A 143 -0.01 8.64 13.47
N ASN A 144 1.02 7.91 13.00
CA ASN A 144 1.20 6.50 13.32
C ASN A 144 1.42 6.26 14.83
N ILE A 145 2.15 7.13 15.52
CA ILE A 145 2.35 7.03 16.97
C ILE A 145 1.05 7.30 17.71
N TYR A 146 0.32 8.34 17.33
CA TYR A 146 -1.00 8.63 17.92
C TYR A 146 -1.98 7.50 17.69
N HIS A 147 -1.94 6.87 16.52
CA HIS A 147 -2.73 5.68 16.23
C HIS A 147 -2.35 4.49 17.13
N ILE A 148 -1.04 4.21 17.32
CA ILE A 148 -0.57 3.18 18.25
C ILE A 148 -1.11 3.46 19.66
N VAL A 149 -0.98 4.69 20.15
CA VAL A 149 -1.48 5.06 21.48
C VAL A 149 -3.00 4.90 21.55
N SER A 150 -3.74 5.29 20.50
CA SER A 150 -5.20 5.07 20.43
C SER A 150 -5.56 3.58 20.58
N GLU A 151 -4.83 2.67 19.89
CA GLU A 151 -5.01 1.22 20.04
C GLU A 151 -4.67 0.73 21.45
N LEU A 152 -3.61 1.27 22.06
CA LEU A 152 -3.21 0.92 23.43
C LEU A 152 -4.20 1.43 24.48
N VAL A 153 -4.76 2.62 24.31
CA VAL A 153 -5.83 3.16 25.16
C VAL A 153 -7.10 2.31 25.03
N ARG A 154 -7.48 1.95 23.80
CA ARG A 154 -8.65 1.11 23.51
C ARG A 154 -8.54 -0.27 24.17
N SER A 155 -7.35 -0.82 24.21
CA SER A 155 -7.05 -2.11 24.88
C SER A 155 -6.68 -1.98 26.36
N GLN A 156 -6.82 -0.80 26.96
CA GLN A 156 -6.46 -0.49 28.35
C GLN A 156 -4.98 -0.81 28.69
N THR A 157 -4.13 -0.81 27.69
CA THR A 157 -2.69 -1.07 27.86
C THR A 157 -1.94 0.22 28.23
N PHE A 158 -2.29 1.37 27.62
CA PHE A 158 -1.67 2.66 27.96
C PHE A 158 -2.47 3.35 29.07
N SER A 159 -1.77 3.82 30.10
CA SER A 159 -2.36 4.52 31.23
C SER A 159 -2.46 6.02 30.99
N VAL A 160 -3.61 6.48 30.50
CA VAL A 160 -3.87 7.91 30.29
C VAL A 160 -3.69 8.70 31.57
N GLY A 161 -4.12 8.18 32.73
CA GLY A 161 -3.95 8.84 34.02
C GLY A 161 -2.49 9.15 34.38
N LYS A 162 -1.56 8.19 34.15
CA LYS A 162 -0.13 8.41 34.36
C LYS A 162 0.43 9.50 33.44
N TYR A 163 0.01 9.51 32.17
CA TYR A 163 0.42 10.54 31.22
C TYR A 163 -0.06 11.93 31.65
N LEU A 164 -1.33 12.08 32.09
CA LEU A 164 -1.85 13.36 32.58
C LEU A 164 -1.13 13.84 33.85
N GLN A 165 -0.83 12.91 34.77
CA GLN A 165 -0.04 13.23 35.97
C GLN A 165 1.38 13.70 35.61
N TRP A 166 2.01 13.05 34.63
CA TRP A 166 3.33 13.45 34.13
C TRP A 166 3.29 14.85 33.50
N LEU A 167 2.27 15.17 32.67
CA LEU A 167 2.08 16.51 32.11
C LEU A 167 1.94 17.59 33.19
N MET A 168 1.16 17.32 34.23
CA MET A 168 1.01 18.23 35.36
C MET A 168 2.33 18.44 36.11
N ALA A 169 3.06 17.35 36.37
CA ALA A 169 4.35 17.42 37.06
C ALA A 169 5.41 18.18 36.26
N LYS A 170 5.34 18.15 34.93
CA LYS A 170 6.23 18.91 34.02
C LYS A 170 5.85 20.36 33.86
N GLY A 171 4.65 20.77 34.30
CA GLY A 171 4.15 22.15 34.18
C GLY A 171 3.92 22.61 32.72
N VAL A 172 3.86 21.69 31.76
CA VAL A 172 3.79 22.03 30.32
C VAL A 172 2.49 22.76 29.95
N ALA A 173 1.41 22.51 30.71
CA ALA A 173 0.11 23.12 30.47
C ALA A 173 -0.01 24.55 31.01
N ASP A 174 0.97 25.04 31.78
CA ASP A 174 0.91 26.35 32.45
C ASP A 174 1.54 27.47 31.59
N PHE A 175 2.09 27.14 30.42
CA PHE A 175 2.63 28.12 29.49
C PHE A 175 1.58 28.48 28.43
N PRO A 176 0.93 29.66 28.51
CA PRO A 176 -0.03 30.09 27.50
C PRO A 176 0.67 30.29 26.16
N ARG A 177 -0.01 29.90 25.09
CA ARG A 177 0.45 30.15 23.72
C ARG A 177 0.59 31.61 23.44
N ASN A 178 1.74 32.04 22.92
CA ASN A 178 1.97 33.43 22.53
C ASN A 178 1.31 33.81 21.19
N SER A 179 0.82 32.81 20.40
CA SER A 179 0.05 33.05 19.18
C SER A 179 -0.73 31.78 18.77
N ASP A 180 -1.90 31.94 18.13
CA ASP A 180 -2.75 30.85 17.62
C ASP A 180 -2.08 29.97 16.56
N HIS A 181 -0.95 30.39 16.00
CA HIS A 181 -0.24 29.70 14.93
C HIS A 181 0.97 28.87 15.38
N GLN A 182 1.33 28.89 16.67
CA GLN A 182 2.42 28.04 17.15
C GLN A 182 1.94 26.58 17.31
N PRO A 183 2.65 25.58 16.72
CA PRO A 183 2.32 24.17 16.91
C PRO A 183 2.44 23.83 18.41
N LEU A 184 1.54 22.96 18.87
CA LEU A 184 1.60 22.43 20.24
C LEU A 184 2.94 21.71 20.45
N SER A 185 3.50 21.87 21.66
CA SER A 185 4.65 21.03 22.04
C SER A 185 4.24 19.56 21.89
N GLY A 186 5.16 18.71 21.46
CA GLY A 186 4.83 17.31 21.24
C GLY A 186 4.28 16.60 22.48
N ASP A 187 4.63 17.10 23.67
CA ASP A 187 4.07 16.62 24.93
C ASP A 187 2.55 16.85 25.02
N LEU A 188 2.07 17.99 24.51
CA LEU A 188 0.65 18.35 24.48
C LEU A 188 -0.07 17.83 23.24
N ALA A 189 0.65 17.57 22.16
CA ALA A 189 0.04 17.12 20.92
C ALA A 189 -0.71 15.77 21.11
N LEU A 190 -0.15 14.84 21.90
CA LEU A 190 -0.85 13.60 22.24
C LEU A 190 -2.17 13.84 22.98
N LEU A 191 -2.26 14.89 23.80
CA LEU A 191 -3.48 15.19 24.57
C LEU A 191 -4.69 15.41 23.66
N MET A 192 -4.49 16.06 22.49
CA MET A 192 -5.53 16.24 21.47
C MET A 192 -5.90 14.95 20.75
N GLN A 193 -4.98 14.00 20.71
CA GLN A 193 -5.15 12.74 19.94
C GLN A 193 -5.75 11.60 20.77
N LEU A 194 -5.88 11.76 22.09
CA LEU A 194 -6.38 10.70 22.96
C LEU A 194 -7.86 10.38 22.68
N PRO A 195 -8.24 9.09 22.49
CA PRO A 195 -9.63 8.71 22.30
C PRO A 195 -10.44 8.92 23.59
N VAL A 196 -11.45 9.78 23.52
CA VAL A 196 -12.25 10.21 24.68
C VAL A 196 -13.38 9.25 25.04
N SER A 197 -13.92 8.50 24.08
CA SER A 197 -15.12 7.66 24.23
C SER A 197 -15.03 6.55 25.29
N ARG A 198 -13.83 6.23 25.76
CA ARG A 198 -13.58 5.19 26.76
C ARG A 198 -12.85 5.64 28.01
N LEU A 199 -12.64 6.94 28.13
CA LEU A 199 -12.02 7.50 29.32
C LEU A 199 -13.08 7.61 30.44
N PRO A 200 -12.72 7.30 31.69
CA PRO A 200 -13.55 7.65 32.84
C PRO A 200 -13.80 9.17 32.87
N GLU A 201 -14.97 9.58 33.35
CA GLU A 201 -15.39 10.98 33.32
C GLU A 201 -14.38 11.94 33.98
N HIS A 202 -13.80 11.54 35.10
CA HIS A 202 -12.79 12.34 35.79
C HIS A 202 -11.50 12.53 34.94
N VAL A 203 -11.09 11.52 34.18
CA VAL A 203 -9.93 11.58 33.26
C VAL A 203 -10.25 12.49 32.07
N HIS A 204 -11.47 12.39 31.53
CA HIS A 204 -11.95 13.25 30.47
C HIS A 204 -11.99 14.73 30.90
N ASN A 205 -12.55 15.00 32.10
CA ASN A 205 -12.61 16.35 32.65
C ASN A 205 -11.20 16.92 32.90
N LEU A 206 -10.26 16.11 33.39
CA LEU A 206 -8.87 16.53 33.58
C LEU A 206 -8.19 16.82 32.24
N ARG A 207 -8.37 15.97 31.22
CA ARG A 207 -7.89 16.22 29.86
C ARG A 207 -8.38 17.58 29.31
N ASN A 208 -9.69 17.83 29.44
CA ASN A 208 -10.29 19.08 28.97
C ASN A 208 -9.75 20.30 29.72
N THR A 209 -9.54 20.18 31.03
CA THR A 209 -8.92 21.25 31.85
C THR A 209 -7.51 21.56 31.38
N LEU A 210 -6.69 20.53 31.08
CA LEU A 210 -5.32 20.72 30.61
C LEU A 210 -5.30 21.34 29.21
N LEU A 211 -6.19 20.89 28.29
CA LEU A 211 -6.33 21.50 26.97
C LEU A 211 -6.74 22.96 27.05
N HIS A 212 -7.70 23.32 27.92
CA HIS A 212 -8.11 24.69 28.13
C HIS A 212 -6.96 25.56 28.65
N ARG A 213 -6.18 25.08 29.63
CA ARG A 213 -4.98 25.76 30.12
C ARG A 213 -3.94 25.98 29.02
N ALA A 214 -3.79 24.98 28.10
CA ALA A 214 -2.92 25.10 26.94
C ALA A 214 -3.48 26.02 25.83
N GLY A 215 -4.62 26.68 26.05
CA GLY A 215 -5.24 27.58 25.08
C GLY A 215 -5.96 26.87 23.92
N VAL A 216 -6.32 25.59 24.08
CA VAL A 216 -7.05 24.82 23.08
C VAL A 216 -8.55 24.88 23.38
N GLU A 217 -9.34 25.23 22.38
CA GLU A 217 -10.79 25.31 22.49
C GLU A 217 -11.45 23.93 22.34
N VAL A 218 -11.78 23.31 23.46
CA VAL A 218 -12.39 21.96 23.51
C VAL A 218 -13.77 21.90 22.86
N SER A 219 -14.53 23.01 22.86
CA SER A 219 -15.85 23.12 22.22
C SER A 219 -15.80 22.84 20.72
N LYS A 220 -14.69 23.14 20.04
CA LYS A 220 -14.50 22.83 18.61
C LYS A 220 -14.48 21.33 18.34
N GLU A 221 -13.85 20.54 19.21
CA GLU A 221 -13.81 19.08 19.08
C GLU A 221 -15.24 18.49 19.14
N ALA A 222 -16.01 18.89 20.16
CA ALA A 222 -17.38 18.43 20.33
C ALA A 222 -18.32 18.84 19.18
N SER A 223 -18.19 20.09 18.69
CA SER A 223 -18.96 20.59 17.56
C SER A 223 -18.60 19.87 16.25
N THR A 224 -17.31 19.61 16.02
CA THR A 224 -16.84 18.83 14.86
C THR A 224 -17.41 17.42 14.88
N ILE A 225 -17.37 16.72 16.03
CA ILE A 225 -17.96 15.40 16.18
C ILE A 225 -19.47 15.44 15.89
N ALA A 226 -20.20 16.43 16.37
CA ALA A 226 -21.65 16.56 16.16
C ALA A 226 -21.98 16.79 14.66
N ILE A 227 -21.26 17.69 14.00
CA ILE A 227 -21.42 17.98 12.57
C ILE A 227 -21.13 16.73 11.73
N LEU A 228 -20.04 16.02 12.02
CA LEU A 228 -19.68 14.81 11.27
C LEU A 228 -20.65 13.65 11.54
N LYS A 229 -21.16 13.48 12.76
CA LYS A 229 -22.23 12.50 13.07
C LYS A 229 -23.49 12.81 12.25
N ALA A 230 -23.90 14.08 12.15
CA ALA A 230 -25.05 14.46 11.33
C ALA A 230 -24.81 14.14 9.84
N SER A 231 -23.67 14.54 9.28
CA SER A 231 -23.31 14.25 7.88
C SER A 231 -23.26 12.74 7.59
N ILE A 232 -22.73 11.94 8.50
CA ILE A 232 -22.68 10.47 8.34
C ILE A 232 -24.10 9.88 8.46
N ALA A 233 -24.95 10.39 9.38
CA ALA A 233 -26.32 9.94 9.53
C ALA A 233 -27.16 10.22 8.29
N GLU A 234 -26.94 11.36 7.59
CA GLU A 234 -27.58 11.65 6.31
C GLU A 234 -27.19 10.68 5.19
N ARG A 235 -25.94 10.18 5.22
CA ARG A 235 -25.47 9.18 4.25
C ARG A 235 -25.99 7.77 4.55
N LEU A 236 -26.33 7.49 5.80
CA LEU A 236 -26.75 6.19 6.32
C LEU A 236 -28.08 6.28 7.12
N PRO A 237 -29.16 6.78 6.46
CA PRO A 237 -30.40 7.11 7.17
C PRO A 237 -31.06 5.88 7.83
N ARG A 238 -30.98 4.70 7.22
CA ARG A 238 -31.55 3.46 7.80
C ARG A 238 -30.84 3.02 9.06
N ILE A 239 -29.51 3.22 9.14
CA ILE A 239 -28.70 2.82 10.29
C ILE A 239 -28.88 3.79 11.46
N PHE A 240 -28.95 5.09 11.18
CA PHE A 240 -28.97 6.14 12.21
C PHE A 240 -30.32 6.84 12.38
N GLY A 241 -31.37 6.42 11.67
CA GLY A 241 -32.73 6.95 11.83
C GLY A 241 -32.90 8.40 11.35
N SER A 242 -32.04 8.89 10.43
CA SER A 242 -32.14 10.24 9.87
C SER A 242 -33.18 10.29 8.77
N VAL A 243 -33.82 11.46 8.61
CA VAL A 243 -34.74 11.71 7.47
C VAL A 243 -33.86 11.95 6.23
N ALA A 244 -34.02 11.10 5.20
CA ALA A 244 -33.28 11.27 3.96
C ALA A 244 -33.64 12.60 3.28
N THR A 245 -32.74 13.55 3.23
CA THR A 245 -32.84 14.74 2.40
C THR A 245 -32.49 14.39 0.96
N SER A 246 -33.20 14.95 -0.01
CA SER A 246 -33.12 14.59 -1.42
C SER A 246 -31.78 14.85 -2.11
N ALA A 247 -30.83 15.50 -1.46
CA ALA A 247 -29.49 15.76 -1.96
C ALA A 247 -28.45 15.31 -0.91
N VAL A 248 -28.09 14.02 -0.94
CA VAL A 248 -27.00 13.51 -0.09
C VAL A 248 -25.67 14.05 -0.61
N SER A 249 -25.07 14.99 0.13
CA SER A 249 -23.70 15.43 -0.17
C SER A 249 -22.73 14.24 -0.01
N ARG A 250 -22.01 13.92 -1.08
CA ARG A 250 -20.94 12.92 -1.10
C ARG A 250 -19.56 13.52 -0.93
N ASP A 251 -19.49 14.72 -0.36
CA ASP A 251 -18.19 15.38 -0.13
C ASP A 251 -17.29 14.52 0.77
N PRO A 252 -16.00 14.45 0.49
CA PRO A 252 -15.07 13.68 1.29
C PRO A 252 -15.05 14.25 2.72
N LEU A 253 -14.88 13.38 3.71
CA LEU A 253 -14.68 13.80 5.08
C LEU A 253 -13.32 14.54 5.19
N PRO A 254 -13.20 15.52 6.11
CA PRO A 254 -11.92 16.20 6.32
C PRO A 254 -10.78 15.20 6.59
N SER A 255 -9.62 15.44 5.98
CA SER A 255 -8.44 14.60 6.13
C SER A 255 -7.74 14.78 7.49
N ASP A 256 -7.86 15.97 8.08
CA ASP A 256 -7.05 16.43 9.21
C ASP A 256 -7.71 16.17 10.58
N LEU A 257 -8.51 15.12 10.66
CA LEU A 257 -9.17 14.76 11.91
C LEU A 257 -8.20 14.16 12.92
N THR A 258 -8.30 14.58 14.17
CA THR A 258 -7.55 13.99 15.28
C THR A 258 -8.01 12.56 15.58
N TRP A 259 -7.14 11.73 16.15
CA TRP A 259 -7.49 10.37 16.58
C TRP A 259 -8.57 10.34 17.65
N ALA A 260 -8.72 11.39 18.45
CA ALA A 260 -9.85 11.57 19.36
C ALA A 260 -11.18 11.54 18.58
N VAL A 261 -11.28 12.33 17.51
CA VAL A 261 -12.49 12.43 16.65
C VAL A 261 -12.68 11.13 15.84
N LYS A 262 -11.62 10.65 15.14
CA LYS A 262 -11.67 9.40 14.35
C LYS A 262 -12.14 8.21 15.18
N SER A 263 -11.60 8.05 16.39
CA SER A 263 -11.95 6.94 17.29
C SER A 263 -13.39 7.05 17.80
N GLU A 264 -13.87 8.26 18.15
CA GLU A 264 -15.25 8.47 18.58
C GLU A 264 -16.25 8.16 17.48
N LEU A 265 -16.01 8.69 16.27
CA LEU A 265 -16.87 8.43 15.11
C LEU A 265 -16.85 6.96 14.72
N GLY A 266 -15.69 6.32 14.69
CA GLY A 266 -15.56 4.91 14.39
C GLY A 266 -16.31 4.02 15.38
N GLN A 267 -16.21 4.30 16.70
CA GLN A 267 -16.94 3.57 17.74
C GLN A 267 -18.46 3.81 17.65
N TRP A 268 -18.88 5.03 17.29
CA TRP A 268 -20.28 5.34 17.07
C TRP A 268 -20.84 4.60 15.86
N ILE A 269 -20.11 4.56 14.73
CA ILE A 269 -20.50 3.79 13.54
C ILE A 269 -20.60 2.29 13.88
N ARG A 270 -19.59 1.73 14.57
CA ARG A 270 -19.60 0.33 14.98
C ARG A 270 -20.84 -0.02 15.83
N ARG A 271 -21.19 0.85 16.78
CA ARG A 271 -22.41 0.67 17.61
C ARG A 271 -23.66 0.74 16.74
N GLY A 272 -23.79 1.77 15.89
CA GLY A 272 -24.94 1.92 15.00
C GLY A 272 -25.15 0.71 14.10
N VAL A 273 -24.10 0.20 13.46
CA VAL A 273 -24.16 -1.01 12.63
C VAL A 273 -24.53 -2.26 13.45
N THR A 274 -23.99 -2.39 14.68
CA THR A 274 -24.29 -3.54 15.54
C THR A 274 -25.73 -3.50 16.03
N ASP A 275 -26.21 -2.32 16.42
CA ASP A 275 -27.57 -2.14 16.94
C ASP A 275 -28.61 -2.31 15.81
N PHE A 276 -28.30 -1.80 14.60
CA PHE A 276 -29.12 -2.01 13.42
C PHE A 276 -29.27 -3.51 13.08
N GLY A 277 -28.18 -4.29 13.19
CA GLY A 277 -28.22 -5.74 12.98
C GLY A 277 -29.00 -6.51 14.07
N ARG A 278 -29.26 -5.89 15.21
CA ARG A 278 -30.01 -6.47 16.32
C ARG A 278 -31.49 -5.99 16.40
N ASP A 279 -31.85 -4.94 15.64
CA ASP A 279 -33.21 -4.37 15.71
C ASP A 279 -34.22 -5.33 15.04
N PRO A 280 -35.20 -5.82 15.81
CA PRO A 280 -36.28 -6.70 15.30
C PRO A 280 -37.10 -6.03 14.19
N ARG A 281 -37.15 -4.69 14.12
CA ARG A 281 -37.87 -3.93 13.09
C ARG A 281 -37.24 -4.02 11.70
N SER A 282 -35.92 -4.23 11.62
CA SER A 282 -35.24 -4.45 10.36
C SER A 282 -35.65 -5.77 9.70
N ALA A 283 -36.07 -6.76 10.50
CA ALA A 283 -36.52 -8.07 10.03
C ALA A 283 -37.95 -8.04 9.42
N PHE A 284 -38.77 -7.01 9.71
CA PHE A 284 -40.13 -6.92 9.21
C PHE A 284 -40.27 -6.32 7.80
N GLN A 285 -39.24 -5.75 7.25
CA GLN A 285 -39.27 -5.19 5.90
C GLN A 285 -39.13 -6.23 4.77
N ASP A 286 -38.61 -7.40 5.08
CA ASP A 286 -38.50 -8.53 4.14
C ASP A 286 -39.62 -9.54 4.35
N LEU A 287 -40.81 -9.28 3.80
CA LEU A 287 -42.06 -10.06 3.94
C LEU A 287 -41.99 -11.52 3.42
N HIS A 288 -40.83 -11.97 2.92
CA HIS A 288 -40.65 -13.31 2.34
C HIS A 288 -39.60 -14.18 3.04
N SER A 289 -39.12 -13.74 4.21
CA SER A 289 -38.09 -14.51 4.95
C SER A 289 -38.70 -15.43 5.96
N ALA A 290 -38.17 -16.67 6.05
CA ALA A 290 -38.65 -17.68 6.99
C ALA A 290 -38.59 -17.18 8.46
N PRO A 291 -39.60 -17.46 9.29
CA PRO A 291 -39.62 -17.00 10.68
C PRO A 291 -38.50 -17.70 11.46
N GLY A 292 -37.57 -16.94 12.01
CA GLY A 292 -36.50 -17.44 12.89
C GLY A 292 -35.06 -17.10 12.49
N ALA A 293 -34.80 -16.44 11.34
CA ALA A 293 -33.48 -15.95 11.01
C ALA A 293 -33.36 -14.45 11.37
N GLU A 294 -32.49 -14.10 12.28
CA GLU A 294 -32.07 -12.70 12.52
C GLU A 294 -31.38 -12.18 11.24
N HIS A 295 -32.10 -11.42 10.44
CA HIS A 295 -31.60 -10.93 9.16
C HIS A 295 -30.97 -9.56 9.34
N PHE A 296 -29.66 -9.52 9.33
CA PHE A 296 -28.90 -8.30 9.17
C PHE A 296 -29.00 -7.86 7.69
N ALA A 297 -29.84 -6.87 7.43
CA ALA A 297 -30.19 -6.42 6.06
C ALA A 297 -29.41 -5.19 5.61
N LEU A 298 -28.08 -5.23 5.70
CA LEU A 298 -27.22 -4.18 5.16
C LEU A 298 -27.23 -4.23 3.62
N THR A 299 -27.55 -3.12 2.98
CA THR A 299 -27.49 -3.03 1.50
C THR A 299 -26.04 -2.85 1.04
N PRO A 300 -25.68 -3.25 -0.21
CA PRO A 300 -24.35 -3.01 -0.76
C PRO A 300 -23.90 -1.55 -0.67
N GLY A 301 -24.79 -0.59 -0.98
CA GLY A 301 -24.49 0.84 -0.91
C GLY A 301 -24.17 1.32 0.51
N GLU A 302 -24.92 0.86 1.52
CA GLU A 302 -24.64 1.15 2.92
C GLU A 302 -23.30 0.55 3.36
N PHE A 303 -23.02 -0.69 2.96
CA PHE A 303 -21.74 -1.33 3.24
C PHE A 303 -20.57 -0.55 2.63
N TYR A 304 -20.68 -0.13 1.36
CA TYR A 304 -19.64 0.66 0.71
C TYR A 304 -19.40 1.99 1.41
N THR A 305 -20.47 2.66 1.86
CA THR A 305 -20.38 3.92 2.60
C THR A 305 -19.70 3.74 3.96
N VAL A 306 -20.08 2.72 4.73
CA VAL A 306 -19.46 2.41 6.03
C VAL A 306 -17.98 2.06 5.85
N ARG A 307 -17.66 1.23 4.86
CA ARG A 307 -16.28 0.86 4.52
C ARG A 307 -15.44 2.10 4.16
N ASP A 308 -15.94 2.94 3.24
CA ASP A 308 -15.24 4.15 2.80
C ASP A 308 -14.91 5.08 3.98
N ILE A 309 -15.87 5.32 4.86
CA ILE A 309 -15.67 6.15 6.05
C ILE A 309 -14.60 5.56 6.97
N LEU A 310 -14.68 4.27 7.29
CA LEU A 310 -13.72 3.62 8.20
C LEU A 310 -12.32 3.48 7.59
N GLU A 311 -12.23 3.26 6.29
CA GLU A 311 -10.95 3.29 5.55
C GLU A 311 -10.34 4.68 5.51
N SER A 312 -11.16 5.75 5.38
CA SER A 312 -10.69 7.13 5.43
C SER A 312 -10.14 7.52 6.80
N PHE A 313 -10.71 6.97 7.89
CA PHE A 313 -10.16 7.14 9.24
C PHE A 313 -8.87 6.34 9.47
N GLY A 314 -8.61 5.30 8.67
CA GLY A 314 -7.49 4.38 8.85
C GLY A 314 -7.67 3.40 10.02
N ASP A 315 -8.86 3.32 10.63
CA ASP A 315 -9.13 2.46 11.78
C ASP A 315 -9.58 1.06 11.34
N LEU A 316 -8.60 0.23 11.00
CA LEU A 316 -8.86 -1.14 10.53
C LEU A 316 -9.29 -2.10 11.64
N SER A 317 -9.03 -1.78 12.92
CA SER A 317 -9.54 -2.58 14.04
C SER A 317 -11.06 -2.48 14.14
N ILE A 318 -11.60 -1.27 14.00
CA ILE A 318 -13.06 -1.05 13.97
C ILE A 318 -13.66 -1.63 12.69
N LEU A 319 -12.99 -1.45 11.56
CA LEU A 319 -13.42 -2.06 10.30
C LEU A 319 -13.52 -3.60 10.43
N ALA A 320 -12.55 -4.26 11.09
CA ALA A 320 -12.61 -5.70 11.33
C ALA A 320 -13.87 -6.11 12.15
N ASP A 321 -14.23 -5.33 13.16
CA ASP A 321 -15.44 -5.58 13.94
C ASP A 321 -16.72 -5.40 13.11
N VAL A 322 -16.77 -4.37 12.26
CA VAL A 322 -17.90 -4.16 11.33
C VAL A 322 -17.98 -5.28 10.29
N LEU A 323 -16.84 -5.73 9.75
CA LEU A 323 -16.81 -6.87 8.83
C LEU A 323 -17.35 -8.14 9.48
N LYS A 324 -17.08 -8.40 10.77
CA LYS A 324 -17.69 -9.53 11.50
C LYS A 324 -19.22 -9.43 11.56
N GLN A 325 -19.76 -8.22 11.72
CA GLN A 325 -21.22 -8.03 11.65
C GLN A 325 -21.75 -8.25 10.22
N ALA A 326 -21.05 -7.75 9.21
CA ALA A 326 -21.43 -7.94 7.82
C ALA A 326 -21.46 -9.43 7.39
N THR A 327 -20.68 -10.32 8.03
CA THR A 327 -20.73 -11.77 7.72
C THR A 327 -22.08 -12.42 8.04
N VAL A 328 -22.93 -11.80 8.84
CA VAL A 328 -24.27 -12.32 9.14
C VAL A 328 -25.27 -12.03 8.01
N CYS A 329 -24.94 -11.11 7.10
CA CYS A 329 -25.79 -10.73 5.97
C CYS A 329 -26.05 -11.91 5.02
N ASN A 330 -27.25 -11.92 4.41
CA ASN A 330 -27.64 -12.90 3.38
C ASN A 330 -27.49 -12.34 1.94
N ASP A 331 -26.81 -11.22 1.76
CA ASP A 331 -26.51 -10.65 0.44
C ASP A 331 -25.12 -11.09 -0.04
N GLY A 332 -25.08 -11.80 -1.17
CA GLY A 332 -23.82 -12.29 -1.76
C GLY A 332 -22.87 -11.19 -2.19
N ILE A 333 -23.38 -10.00 -2.57
CA ILE A 333 -22.56 -8.85 -2.97
C ILE A 333 -21.88 -8.21 -1.75
N VAL A 334 -22.63 -8.07 -0.64
CA VAL A 334 -22.07 -7.57 0.63
C VAL A 334 -21.00 -8.51 1.15
N LEU A 335 -21.24 -9.81 1.13
CA LEU A 335 -20.27 -10.81 1.58
C LEU A 335 -19.03 -10.87 0.69
N ALA A 336 -19.20 -10.79 -0.63
CA ALA A 336 -18.09 -10.71 -1.58
C ALA A 336 -17.24 -9.44 -1.33
N SER A 337 -17.91 -8.30 -1.15
CA SER A 337 -17.23 -7.03 -0.86
C SER A 337 -16.53 -7.04 0.50
N ALA A 338 -17.08 -7.75 1.50
CA ALA A 338 -16.42 -7.95 2.79
C ALA A 338 -15.16 -8.81 2.63
N ALA A 339 -15.22 -9.89 1.85
CA ALA A 339 -14.04 -10.73 1.53
C ALA A 339 -12.96 -9.94 0.78
N ASP A 340 -13.35 -9.12 -0.19
CA ASP A 340 -12.45 -8.24 -0.94
C ASP A 340 -11.81 -7.19 -0.03
N THR A 341 -12.53 -6.66 0.96
CA THR A 341 -12.00 -5.72 1.96
C THR A 341 -10.95 -6.39 2.84
N VAL A 342 -11.20 -7.63 3.29
CA VAL A 342 -10.21 -8.42 4.04
C VAL A 342 -8.97 -8.66 3.18
N ASN A 343 -9.15 -8.96 1.90
CA ASN A 343 -8.08 -9.22 0.96
C ASN A 343 -7.25 -7.96 0.67
N TYR A 344 -7.90 -6.80 0.53
CA TYR A 344 -7.23 -5.51 0.31
C TYR A 344 -6.35 -5.11 1.49
N HIS A 345 -6.81 -5.30 2.72
CA HIS A 345 -6.09 -5.01 3.96
C HIS A 345 -5.44 -6.25 4.58
N PHE A 346 -5.18 -7.30 3.81
CA PHE A 346 -4.78 -8.63 4.27
C PHE A 346 -3.66 -8.59 5.33
N ARG A 347 -2.56 -7.88 5.05
CA ARG A 347 -1.42 -7.79 5.98
C ARG A 347 -1.81 -7.16 7.32
N SER A 348 -2.63 -6.11 7.30
CA SER A 348 -3.09 -5.45 8.52
C SER A 348 -4.02 -6.35 9.33
N PHE A 349 -4.98 -7.02 8.69
CA PHE A 349 -5.87 -7.96 9.39
C PHE A 349 -5.15 -9.20 9.90
N CYS A 350 -4.13 -9.71 9.20
CA CYS A 350 -3.25 -10.76 9.73
C CYS A 350 -2.55 -10.31 11.01
N VAL A 351 -2.01 -9.11 11.00
CA VAL A 351 -1.34 -8.51 12.16
C VAL A 351 -2.34 -8.25 13.29
N ILE A 352 -3.54 -7.77 13.01
CA ILE A 352 -4.64 -7.64 14.01
C ILE A 352 -5.04 -9.02 14.55
N GLY A 353 -4.93 -10.07 13.74
CA GLY A 353 -5.32 -11.44 14.09
C GLY A 353 -6.78 -11.75 13.77
N ALA A 354 -7.42 -10.97 12.88
CA ALA A 354 -8.82 -11.11 12.51
C ALA A 354 -9.04 -11.97 11.25
N THR A 355 -8.02 -12.16 10.41
CA THR A 355 -8.18 -12.72 9.05
C THR A 355 -8.79 -14.12 9.04
N THR A 356 -8.27 -15.03 9.86
CA THR A 356 -8.74 -16.43 9.88
C THR A 356 -10.18 -16.53 10.39
N ASP A 357 -10.54 -15.77 11.44
CA ASP A 357 -11.90 -15.74 11.98
C ASP A 357 -12.88 -15.17 10.93
N LEU A 358 -12.52 -14.06 10.29
CA LEU A 358 -13.32 -13.46 9.21
C LEU A 358 -13.49 -14.41 8.02
N PHE A 359 -12.44 -15.09 7.60
CA PHE A 359 -12.52 -16.07 6.51
C PHE A 359 -13.48 -17.21 6.85
N LYS A 360 -13.36 -17.81 8.03
CA LYS A 360 -14.25 -18.90 8.47
C LYS A 360 -15.71 -18.45 8.51
N ARG A 361 -16.01 -17.29 9.07
CA ARG A 361 -17.36 -16.71 9.10
C ARG A 361 -17.91 -16.47 7.68
N LEU A 362 -17.10 -15.96 6.76
CA LEU A 362 -17.51 -15.76 5.37
C LEU A 362 -17.79 -17.08 4.65
N VAL A 363 -17.00 -18.13 4.91
CA VAL A 363 -17.24 -19.48 4.37
C VAL A 363 -18.53 -20.07 4.96
N GLU A 364 -18.79 -19.89 6.25
CA GLU A 364 -20.05 -20.30 6.89
C GLU A 364 -21.25 -19.57 6.26
N SER A 365 -21.10 -18.28 5.97
CA SER A 365 -22.13 -17.47 5.31
C SER A 365 -22.38 -17.94 3.87
N TYR A 366 -21.30 -18.27 3.13
CA TYR A 366 -21.42 -18.89 1.82
C TYR A 366 -22.18 -20.22 1.89
N ALA A 367 -21.84 -21.09 2.85
CA ALA A 367 -22.55 -22.35 3.04
C ALA A 367 -24.05 -22.16 3.38
N ARG A 368 -24.38 -21.08 4.09
CA ARG A 368 -25.76 -20.69 4.38
C ARG A 368 -26.49 -20.25 3.10
N LEU A 369 -25.90 -19.34 2.31
CA LEU A 369 -26.47 -18.90 1.03
C LEU A 369 -26.68 -20.06 0.05
N LYS A 370 -25.72 -20.97 -0.02
CA LYS A 370 -25.82 -22.17 -0.86
C LYS A 370 -27.01 -23.05 -0.48
N ARG A 371 -27.31 -23.20 0.83
CA ARG A 371 -28.52 -23.92 1.32
C ARG A 371 -29.81 -23.20 0.95
N LEU A 372 -29.80 -21.89 0.87
CA LEU A 372 -30.94 -21.08 0.45
C LEU A 372 -31.12 -21.04 -1.09
N GLY A 373 -30.25 -21.70 -1.84
CA GLY A 373 -30.27 -21.70 -3.30
C GLY A 373 -29.74 -20.43 -3.97
N SER A 374 -29.24 -19.48 -3.19
CA SER A 374 -28.66 -18.22 -3.65
C SER A 374 -27.13 -18.33 -3.72
N THR A 375 -26.59 -18.77 -4.84
CA THR A 375 -25.14 -18.84 -5.03
C THR A 375 -24.65 -17.60 -5.78
N SER A 376 -23.68 -16.86 -5.19
CA SER A 376 -23.01 -15.74 -5.83
C SER A 376 -21.64 -16.17 -6.32
N LEU A 377 -21.40 -16.09 -7.64
CA LEU A 377 -20.08 -16.34 -8.23
C LEU A 377 -19.04 -15.36 -7.70
N ASP A 378 -19.43 -14.11 -7.53
CA ASP A 378 -18.58 -13.08 -6.97
C ASP A 378 -18.02 -13.44 -5.60
N LEU A 379 -18.87 -14.01 -4.72
CA LEU A 379 -18.47 -14.44 -3.39
C LEU A 379 -17.49 -15.61 -3.46
N ILE A 380 -17.73 -16.59 -4.35
CA ILE A 380 -16.84 -17.75 -4.51
C ILE A 380 -15.46 -17.29 -4.96
N PHE A 381 -15.36 -16.40 -5.96
CA PHE A 381 -14.09 -15.87 -6.42
C PHE A 381 -13.34 -15.13 -5.31
N SER A 382 -14.00 -14.21 -4.59
CA SER A 382 -13.39 -13.48 -3.49
C SER A 382 -12.90 -14.38 -2.36
N LEU A 383 -13.66 -15.45 -2.04
CA LEU A 383 -13.27 -16.43 -1.02
C LEU A 383 -12.08 -17.29 -1.46
N ILE A 384 -12.02 -17.70 -2.72
CA ILE A 384 -10.89 -18.44 -3.27
C ILE A 384 -9.62 -17.57 -3.19
N ASP A 385 -9.69 -16.32 -3.64
CA ASP A 385 -8.55 -15.41 -3.62
C ASP A 385 -8.04 -15.14 -2.20
N LEU A 386 -8.95 -14.93 -1.26
CA LEU A 386 -8.60 -14.74 0.15
C LEU A 386 -8.03 -16.02 0.77
N GLY A 387 -8.65 -17.17 0.52
CA GLY A 387 -8.24 -18.45 1.08
C GLY A 387 -6.88 -18.92 0.59
N LEU A 388 -6.51 -18.61 -0.66
CA LEU A 388 -5.17 -18.91 -1.23
C LEU A 388 -4.02 -18.23 -0.47
N ARG A 389 -4.32 -17.15 0.26
CA ARG A 389 -3.35 -16.44 1.09
C ARG A 389 -3.24 -17.01 2.51
N LEU A 390 -4.13 -17.96 2.87
CA LEU A 390 -4.19 -18.58 4.18
C LEU A 390 -3.70 -20.03 4.10
N PRO A 391 -2.44 -20.32 4.49
CA PRO A 391 -1.85 -21.66 4.32
C PRO A 391 -2.64 -22.78 5.00
N GLY A 392 -3.31 -22.48 6.12
CA GLY A 392 -4.13 -23.44 6.87
C GLY A 392 -5.49 -23.75 6.24
N GLU A 393 -5.93 -23.04 5.18
CA GLU A 393 -7.29 -23.13 4.64
C GLU A 393 -7.32 -23.70 3.20
N LEU A 394 -6.23 -24.32 2.73
CA LEU A 394 -6.13 -24.88 1.37
C LEU A 394 -7.20 -25.94 1.06
N ASN A 395 -7.62 -26.72 2.06
CA ASN A 395 -8.70 -27.70 1.89
C ASN A 395 -10.04 -27.00 1.63
N THR A 396 -10.34 -25.93 2.35
CA THR A 396 -11.53 -25.11 2.14
C THR A 396 -11.52 -24.49 0.73
N VAL A 397 -10.38 -24.02 0.27
CA VAL A 397 -10.21 -23.49 -1.10
C VAL A 397 -10.45 -24.56 -2.14
N ALA A 398 -9.99 -25.80 -1.92
CA ALA A 398 -10.23 -26.92 -2.84
C ALA A 398 -11.74 -27.22 -2.97
N LEU A 399 -12.48 -27.18 -1.87
CA LEU A 399 -13.94 -27.36 -1.89
C LEU A 399 -14.65 -26.21 -2.65
N LEU A 400 -14.24 -24.96 -2.41
CA LEU A 400 -14.78 -23.81 -3.15
C LEU A 400 -14.51 -23.89 -4.64
N ARG A 401 -13.31 -24.32 -5.05
CA ARG A 401 -12.98 -24.59 -6.46
C ARG A 401 -13.81 -25.70 -7.06
N GLN A 402 -14.08 -26.75 -6.30
CA GLN A 402 -14.96 -27.83 -6.76
C GLN A 402 -16.41 -27.31 -6.94
N ASP A 403 -16.89 -26.47 -6.06
CA ASP A 403 -18.22 -25.84 -6.21
C ASP A 403 -18.26 -24.92 -7.44
N LEU A 404 -17.24 -24.11 -7.66
CA LEU A 404 -17.10 -23.29 -8.87
C LEU A 404 -17.13 -24.14 -10.13
N SER A 405 -16.31 -25.19 -10.19
CA SER A 405 -16.25 -26.11 -11.34
C SER A 405 -17.60 -26.80 -11.59
N ARG A 406 -18.37 -27.12 -10.54
CA ARG A 406 -19.72 -27.67 -10.69
C ARG A 406 -20.70 -26.63 -11.29
N ILE A 407 -20.60 -25.38 -10.90
CA ILE A 407 -21.44 -24.30 -11.47
C ILE A 407 -21.09 -24.09 -12.93
N GLU A 408 -19.80 -23.97 -13.26
CA GLU A 408 -19.31 -23.84 -14.64
C GLU A 408 -19.73 -25.03 -15.50
N SER A 409 -19.59 -26.26 -14.99
CA SER A 409 -20.02 -27.48 -15.71
C SER A 409 -21.52 -27.52 -15.94
N LYS A 410 -22.33 -27.11 -14.96
CA LYS A 410 -23.78 -26.99 -15.13
C LYS A 410 -24.13 -25.99 -16.23
N SER A 411 -23.51 -24.82 -16.22
CA SER A 411 -23.78 -23.76 -17.20
C SER A 411 -23.35 -24.16 -18.61
N SER A 412 -22.20 -24.85 -18.74
CA SER A 412 -21.66 -25.26 -20.05
C SER A 412 -22.31 -26.53 -20.64
N MET A 413 -22.85 -27.42 -19.77
CA MET A 413 -23.47 -28.67 -20.19
C MET A 413 -25.02 -28.63 -20.26
N ALA A 414 -25.63 -27.53 -19.77
CA ALA A 414 -27.07 -27.38 -19.82
C ALA A 414 -27.54 -27.31 -21.29
N ALA A 415 -28.62 -28.02 -21.61
CA ALA A 415 -29.22 -27.93 -22.94
C ALA A 415 -29.68 -26.48 -23.21
N PRO A 416 -29.46 -25.94 -24.42
CA PRO A 416 -29.99 -24.64 -24.79
C PRO A 416 -31.48 -24.53 -24.52
N SER A 417 -31.92 -23.45 -23.98
CA SER A 417 -33.36 -23.18 -23.76
C SER A 417 -34.06 -23.09 -25.10
N PRO A 418 -35.28 -23.63 -25.23
CA PRO A 418 -36.14 -23.32 -26.41
C PRO A 418 -36.35 -21.85 -26.63
N LEU A 419 -36.21 -21.02 -25.58
CA LEU A 419 -36.19 -19.56 -25.68
C LEU A 419 -34.92 -19.06 -26.37
N SER A 420 -33.81 -19.81 -26.41
CA SER A 420 -32.58 -19.37 -27.05
C SER A 420 -32.70 -19.31 -28.57
N ASP A 421 -33.55 -20.11 -29.18
CA ASP A 421 -33.78 -20.12 -30.62
C ASP A 421 -34.49 -18.84 -31.09
N HIS A 422 -35.22 -18.15 -30.20
CA HIS A 422 -35.92 -16.90 -30.49
C HIS A 422 -35.12 -15.67 -30.03
N ILE A 423 -34.09 -15.81 -29.26
CA ILE A 423 -33.29 -14.72 -28.69
C ILE A 423 -32.55 -13.89 -29.75
N PRO A 424 -31.90 -14.48 -30.81
CA PRO A 424 -31.19 -13.71 -31.82
C PRO A 424 -32.02 -12.68 -32.55
N SER A 425 -33.34 -12.96 -32.77
CA SER A 425 -34.27 -12.04 -33.40
C SER A 425 -34.92 -11.03 -32.45
N SER A 426 -34.91 -11.32 -31.15
CA SER A 426 -35.55 -10.50 -30.11
C SER A 426 -34.60 -9.62 -29.32
N PHE A 427 -33.29 -9.90 -29.33
CA PHE A 427 -32.27 -9.04 -28.72
C PHE A 427 -31.92 -7.90 -29.65
N ASN A 428 -32.65 -6.79 -29.50
CA ASN A 428 -32.36 -5.56 -30.20
C ASN A 428 -31.92 -4.50 -29.17
N GLU A 429 -30.92 -3.71 -29.51
CA GLU A 429 -30.40 -2.62 -28.67
C GLU A 429 -31.49 -1.61 -28.24
N ALA A 430 -32.54 -1.48 -29.04
CA ALA A 430 -33.70 -0.63 -28.79
C ALA A 430 -34.75 -1.27 -27.84
N ASP A 431 -34.67 -2.55 -27.52
CA ASP A 431 -35.67 -3.24 -26.69
C ASP A 431 -35.61 -2.76 -25.22
N PRO A 432 -36.67 -2.12 -24.69
CA PRO A 432 -36.69 -1.70 -23.28
C PRO A 432 -36.66 -2.87 -22.29
N LEU A 433 -36.97 -4.10 -22.75
CA LEU A 433 -36.98 -5.32 -21.97
C LEU A 433 -35.66 -6.11 -22.07
N PHE A 434 -34.64 -5.58 -22.76
CA PHE A 434 -33.39 -6.25 -22.99
C PHE A 434 -32.73 -6.77 -21.68
N LEU A 435 -32.64 -5.91 -20.65
CA LEU A 435 -32.06 -6.25 -19.36
C LEU A 435 -32.86 -7.33 -18.65
N LEU A 436 -34.16 -7.23 -18.65
CA LEU A 436 -35.05 -8.21 -17.99
C LEU A 436 -34.94 -9.59 -18.66
N LYS A 437 -34.82 -9.65 -19.98
CA LYS A 437 -34.57 -10.90 -20.74
C LYS A 437 -33.19 -11.45 -20.45
N LEU A 438 -32.17 -10.59 -20.36
CA LEU A 438 -30.81 -10.98 -20.00
C LEU A 438 -30.74 -11.56 -18.60
N ASP A 439 -31.35 -10.91 -17.61
CA ASP A 439 -31.44 -11.42 -16.24
C ASP A 439 -32.19 -12.75 -16.17
N GLN A 440 -33.30 -12.88 -16.89
CA GLN A 440 -34.03 -14.16 -17.00
C GLN A 440 -33.18 -15.27 -17.59
N LEU A 441 -32.42 -14.96 -18.67
CA LEU A 441 -31.53 -15.93 -19.32
C LEU A 441 -30.40 -16.35 -18.38
N LEU A 442 -29.73 -15.39 -17.73
CA LEU A 442 -28.61 -15.66 -16.83
C LEU A 442 -29.04 -16.36 -15.53
N SER A 443 -30.29 -16.13 -15.07
CA SER A 443 -30.86 -16.80 -13.91
C SER A 443 -31.50 -18.15 -14.25
N SER A 444 -31.79 -18.41 -15.54
CA SER A 444 -32.28 -19.70 -15.97
C SER A 444 -31.18 -20.76 -15.86
N ALA A 445 -31.54 -21.96 -15.42
CA ALA A 445 -30.60 -23.09 -15.35
C ALA A 445 -30.31 -23.68 -16.76
N SER A 446 -30.68 -23.02 -17.85
CA SER A 446 -30.50 -23.43 -19.24
C SER A 446 -29.14 -22.96 -19.80
N GLY A 447 -28.56 -23.72 -20.70
CA GLY A 447 -27.34 -23.35 -21.41
C GLY A 447 -27.60 -22.21 -22.42
N ILE A 448 -26.53 -21.57 -22.84
CA ILE A 448 -26.50 -20.55 -23.90
C ILE A 448 -25.69 -21.16 -25.05
N ASP A 449 -26.23 -21.16 -26.27
CA ASP A 449 -25.52 -21.58 -27.45
C ASP A 449 -24.46 -20.55 -27.87
N GLU A 450 -23.50 -20.97 -28.69
CA GLU A 450 -22.39 -20.11 -29.12
C GLU A 450 -22.84 -18.88 -29.90
N SER A 451 -23.88 -19.00 -30.72
CA SER A 451 -24.38 -17.89 -31.54
C SER A 451 -25.08 -16.82 -30.69
N THR A 452 -25.85 -17.26 -29.71
CA THR A 452 -26.50 -16.38 -28.73
C THR A 452 -25.48 -15.70 -27.84
N LEU A 453 -24.44 -16.42 -27.39
CA LEU A 453 -23.31 -15.84 -26.64
C LEU A 453 -22.65 -14.72 -27.45
N ASP A 454 -22.31 -14.96 -28.73
CA ASP A 454 -21.70 -13.97 -29.60
C ASP A 454 -22.60 -12.73 -29.78
N THR A 455 -23.90 -12.94 -29.93
CA THR A 455 -24.87 -11.85 -30.09
C THR A 455 -24.94 -10.99 -28.84
N ILE A 456 -25.10 -11.60 -27.65
CA ILE A 456 -25.17 -10.88 -26.37
C ILE A 456 -23.84 -10.19 -26.09
N PHE A 457 -22.71 -10.85 -26.31
CA PHE A 457 -21.38 -10.27 -26.14
C PHE A 457 -21.23 -9.01 -27.01
N ASN A 458 -21.55 -9.09 -28.30
CA ASN A 458 -21.43 -7.94 -29.21
C ASN A 458 -22.37 -6.78 -28.82
N LEU A 459 -23.58 -7.05 -28.31
CA LEU A 459 -24.48 -6.04 -27.83
C LEU A 459 -23.93 -5.34 -26.58
N LEU A 460 -23.38 -6.09 -25.62
CA LEU A 460 -22.75 -5.51 -24.42
C LEU A 460 -21.50 -4.69 -24.77
N ILE A 461 -20.68 -5.15 -25.72
CA ILE A 461 -19.53 -4.38 -26.21
C ILE A 461 -19.98 -3.06 -26.84
N LYS A 462 -21.03 -3.07 -27.67
CA LYS A 462 -21.58 -1.82 -28.25
C LYS A 462 -22.06 -0.85 -27.17
N GLN A 463 -22.65 -1.35 -26.06
CA GLN A 463 -23.01 -0.50 -24.92
C GLN A 463 -21.80 0.19 -24.29
N ILE A 464 -20.65 -0.51 -24.19
CA ILE A 464 -19.38 0.07 -23.72
C ILE A 464 -18.87 1.13 -24.71
N GLU A 465 -18.92 0.83 -26.01
CA GLU A 465 -18.42 1.71 -27.07
C GLU A 465 -19.31 2.97 -27.25
N SER A 466 -20.60 2.86 -26.94
CA SER A 466 -21.58 3.95 -27.08
C SER A 466 -21.70 4.86 -25.85
N SER A 467 -20.79 4.78 -24.88
CA SER A 467 -20.83 5.49 -23.56
C SER A 467 -20.99 7.02 -23.61
N GLY A 468 -21.15 7.63 -24.77
CA GLY A 468 -21.27 9.07 -25.02
C GLY A 468 -22.65 9.69 -24.84
N GLY A 469 -23.59 9.12 -24.06
CA GLY A 469 -24.86 9.80 -23.72
C GLY A 469 -26.16 9.02 -23.93
N HIS A 470 -26.10 7.84 -24.55
CA HIS A 470 -27.27 7.00 -24.80
C HIS A 470 -27.19 5.59 -24.17
N ALA A 471 -26.13 5.30 -23.40
CA ALA A 471 -25.97 4.00 -22.77
C ALA A 471 -27.04 3.80 -21.68
N LYS A 472 -27.79 2.68 -21.76
CA LYS A 472 -28.79 2.29 -20.74
C LYS A 472 -28.15 1.77 -19.44
N LEU A 473 -26.92 1.27 -19.53
CA LEU A 473 -26.15 0.70 -18.41
C LEU A 473 -24.89 1.50 -18.16
N SER A 474 -24.45 1.52 -16.91
CA SER A 474 -23.11 1.98 -16.58
C SER A 474 -22.06 0.98 -17.13
N VAL A 475 -20.85 1.43 -17.39
CA VAL A 475 -19.75 0.57 -17.85
C VAL A 475 -19.48 -0.56 -16.84
N ASN A 476 -19.57 -0.27 -15.53
CA ASN A 476 -19.40 -1.27 -14.48
C ASN A 476 -20.45 -2.38 -14.53
N GLU A 477 -21.73 -2.03 -14.74
CA GLU A 477 -22.82 -2.99 -14.87
C GLU A 477 -22.66 -3.84 -16.13
N THR A 478 -22.33 -3.21 -17.26
CA THR A 478 -22.08 -3.92 -18.52
C THR A 478 -20.95 -4.93 -18.38
N CYS A 479 -19.84 -4.57 -17.73
CA CYS A 479 -18.73 -5.48 -17.46
C CYS A 479 -19.13 -6.63 -16.50
N ARG A 480 -20.03 -6.39 -15.53
CA ARG A 480 -20.58 -7.48 -14.69
C ARG A 480 -21.38 -8.48 -15.53
N TYR A 481 -22.25 -8.02 -16.44
CA TYR A 481 -22.96 -8.92 -17.33
C TYR A 481 -22.00 -9.72 -18.24
N LEU A 482 -20.93 -9.09 -18.74
CA LEU A 482 -19.89 -9.83 -19.48
C LEU A 482 -19.26 -10.93 -18.61
N SER A 483 -18.97 -10.69 -17.33
CA SER A 483 -18.41 -11.71 -16.46
C SER A 483 -19.35 -12.89 -16.22
N TYR A 484 -20.67 -12.65 -16.20
CA TYR A 484 -21.66 -13.71 -16.04
C TYR A 484 -21.88 -14.56 -17.29
N LEU A 485 -21.45 -14.10 -18.47
CA LEU A 485 -21.46 -14.89 -19.71
C LEU A 485 -20.30 -15.89 -19.78
N ARG A 486 -19.19 -15.60 -19.13
CA ARG A 486 -17.95 -16.42 -19.19
C ARG A 486 -18.15 -17.90 -18.82
N PRO A 487 -18.92 -18.25 -17.74
CA PRO A 487 -19.10 -19.65 -17.34
C PRO A 487 -19.76 -20.56 -18.39
N PHE A 488 -20.52 -20.02 -19.33
CA PHE A 488 -21.21 -20.81 -20.36
C PHE A 488 -20.22 -21.36 -21.40
N HIS A 489 -19.31 -20.52 -21.92
CA HIS A 489 -18.29 -20.90 -22.89
C HIS A 489 -16.93 -20.21 -22.61
N PRO A 490 -16.20 -20.62 -21.57
CA PRO A 490 -15.01 -19.89 -21.08
C PRO A 490 -13.96 -19.63 -22.16
N LYS A 491 -13.61 -20.67 -22.95
CA LYS A 491 -12.57 -20.55 -23.98
C LYS A 491 -12.97 -19.59 -25.10
N ARG A 492 -14.23 -19.65 -25.54
CA ARG A 492 -14.74 -18.77 -26.59
C ARG A 492 -14.79 -17.33 -26.09
N PHE A 493 -15.31 -17.12 -24.89
CA PHE A 493 -15.38 -15.81 -24.26
C PHE A 493 -13.98 -15.18 -24.13
N ASP A 494 -13.00 -15.92 -23.64
CA ASP A 494 -11.61 -15.44 -23.49
C ASP A 494 -10.99 -15.03 -24.84
N ILE A 495 -11.30 -15.75 -25.93
CA ILE A 495 -10.86 -15.39 -27.28
C ILE A 495 -11.56 -14.09 -27.75
N MET A 496 -12.86 -13.95 -27.51
CA MET A 496 -13.63 -12.77 -27.95
C MET A 496 -13.16 -11.50 -27.24
N ILE A 497 -12.98 -11.54 -25.91
CA ILE A 497 -12.53 -10.40 -25.13
C ILE A 497 -11.11 -9.95 -25.53
N VAL A 498 -10.20 -10.91 -25.74
CA VAL A 498 -8.82 -10.59 -26.18
C VAL A 498 -8.85 -10.01 -27.60
N ARG A 499 -9.66 -10.56 -28.52
CA ARG A 499 -9.80 -10.05 -29.89
C ARG A 499 -10.33 -8.60 -29.88
N TRP A 500 -11.34 -8.33 -29.08
CA TRP A 500 -11.89 -6.99 -28.94
C TRP A 500 -10.86 -5.99 -28.38
N ILE A 501 -10.16 -6.33 -27.28
CA ILE A 501 -9.07 -5.50 -26.72
C ILE A 501 -7.99 -5.24 -27.78
N CYS A 502 -7.56 -6.26 -28.53
CA CYS A 502 -6.59 -6.08 -29.61
C CYS A 502 -7.14 -5.16 -30.72
N GLY A 503 -8.43 -5.18 -30.99
CA GLY A 503 -9.10 -4.27 -31.92
C GLY A 503 -9.02 -2.82 -31.45
N LEU A 504 -9.34 -2.57 -30.17
CA LEU A 504 -9.22 -1.24 -29.55
C LEU A 504 -7.77 -0.71 -29.53
N LEU A 505 -6.81 -1.57 -29.26
CA LEU A 505 -5.38 -1.20 -29.25
C LEU A 505 -4.84 -0.84 -30.67
N ARG A 506 -5.50 -1.31 -31.71
CA ARG A 506 -5.17 -0.99 -33.12
C ARG A 506 -5.95 0.20 -33.65
N SER A 507 -7.06 0.56 -33.01
CA SER A 507 -7.87 1.72 -33.39
C SER A 507 -7.38 3.00 -32.67
N THR A 508 -7.76 4.15 -33.19
CA THR A 508 -7.45 5.45 -32.56
C THR A 508 -8.35 5.79 -31.37
N THR A 509 -9.22 4.87 -30.96
CA THR A 509 -10.22 5.07 -29.90
C THR A 509 -9.69 4.74 -28.50
N GLY A 510 -8.50 5.23 -28.15
CA GLY A 510 -7.85 4.93 -26.85
C GLY A 510 -8.69 5.28 -25.60
N GLY A 511 -9.56 6.29 -25.69
CA GLY A 511 -10.42 6.70 -24.57
C GLY A 511 -11.42 5.63 -24.09
N ILE A 512 -11.87 4.75 -24.97
CA ILE A 512 -12.80 3.65 -24.64
C ILE A 512 -12.07 2.60 -23.78
N LEU A 513 -10.84 2.29 -24.13
CA LEU A 513 -10.05 1.28 -23.40
C LEU A 513 -9.74 1.75 -21.97
N SER A 514 -9.34 3.00 -21.77
CA SER A 514 -9.05 3.55 -20.46
C SER A 514 -10.26 3.55 -19.51
N GLN A 515 -11.47 3.67 -20.05
CA GLN A 515 -12.73 3.59 -19.29
C GLN A 515 -13.16 2.14 -19.00
N ALA A 516 -13.02 1.23 -19.98
CA ALA A 516 -13.50 -0.14 -19.88
C ALA A 516 -12.53 -1.09 -19.15
N LEU A 517 -11.24 -0.83 -19.23
CA LEU A 517 -10.21 -1.74 -18.69
C LEU A 517 -10.26 -1.90 -17.16
N PRO A 518 -10.40 -0.82 -16.36
CA PRO A 518 -10.54 -0.96 -14.91
C PRO A 518 -11.73 -1.84 -14.49
N PRO A 519 -12.95 -1.63 -14.98
CA PRO A 519 -14.07 -2.53 -14.69
C PRO A 519 -13.87 -3.97 -15.14
N LEU A 520 -13.31 -4.21 -16.34
CA LEU A 520 -13.02 -5.56 -16.85
C LEU A 520 -12.05 -6.32 -15.96
N ILE A 521 -11.05 -5.61 -15.42
CA ILE A 521 -10.13 -6.19 -14.43
C ILE A 521 -10.87 -6.45 -13.11
N GLY A 522 -11.70 -5.50 -12.68
CA GLY A 522 -12.47 -5.62 -11.44
C GLY A 522 -13.44 -6.81 -11.43
N VAL A 523 -14.07 -7.13 -12.56
CA VAL A 523 -14.94 -8.31 -12.69
C VAL A 523 -14.19 -9.61 -13.04
N GLY A 524 -12.86 -9.55 -13.22
CA GLY A 524 -12.03 -10.72 -13.50
C GLY A 524 -12.08 -11.23 -14.95
N CYS A 525 -12.63 -10.46 -15.89
CA CYS A 525 -12.59 -10.82 -17.32
C CYS A 525 -11.15 -10.78 -17.87
N VAL A 526 -10.32 -9.88 -17.35
CA VAL A 526 -8.92 -9.70 -17.73
C VAL A 526 -8.07 -9.46 -16.48
N THR A 527 -6.88 -10.04 -16.41
CA THR A 527 -5.92 -9.72 -15.35
C THR A 527 -4.94 -8.65 -15.81
N ILE A 528 -4.46 -7.81 -14.89
CA ILE A 528 -3.43 -6.79 -15.21
C ILE A 528 -2.20 -7.44 -15.83
N GLN A 529 -1.75 -8.59 -15.31
CA GLN A 529 -0.61 -9.33 -15.86
C GLN A 529 -0.83 -9.81 -17.30
N ALA A 530 -2.02 -10.32 -17.61
CA ALA A 530 -2.37 -10.74 -18.98
C ALA A 530 -2.40 -9.53 -19.92
N PHE A 531 -2.96 -8.40 -19.48
CA PHE A 531 -3.00 -7.16 -20.26
C PHE A 531 -1.59 -6.62 -20.52
N VAL A 532 -0.74 -6.48 -19.48
CA VAL A 532 0.65 -6.05 -19.62
C VAL A 532 1.43 -6.96 -20.57
N SER A 533 1.24 -8.29 -20.47
CA SER A 533 1.88 -9.26 -21.36
C SER A 533 1.40 -9.12 -22.81
N LEU A 534 0.12 -8.80 -23.01
CA LEU A 534 -0.46 -8.55 -24.34
C LEU A 534 0.13 -7.28 -24.96
N VAL A 535 0.13 -6.16 -24.20
CA VAL A 535 0.69 -4.88 -24.63
C VAL A 535 2.16 -5.02 -25.01
N ARG A 536 2.97 -5.70 -24.19
CA ARG A 536 4.39 -5.94 -24.50
C ARG A 536 4.61 -6.75 -25.79
N ARG A 537 3.76 -7.74 -26.05
CA ARG A 537 3.83 -8.51 -27.30
C ARG A 537 3.50 -7.64 -28.51
N LEU A 538 2.48 -6.79 -28.39
CA LEU A 538 2.06 -5.90 -29.46
C LEU A 538 3.10 -4.79 -29.71
N LEU A 539 3.69 -4.22 -28.65
CA LEU A 539 4.76 -3.20 -28.77
C LEU A 539 6.03 -3.74 -29.45
N LYS A 540 6.31 -5.04 -29.33
CA LYS A 540 7.43 -5.68 -30.07
C LYS A 540 7.14 -5.85 -31.58
N SER A 541 5.89 -5.82 -31.97
CA SER A 541 5.42 -5.92 -33.36
C SER A 541 5.18 -4.52 -33.91
N GLU A 542 6.23 -3.79 -34.31
CA GLU A 542 6.28 -2.34 -34.60
C GLU A 542 5.16 -1.79 -35.52
N ASN A 543 4.43 -2.63 -36.27
CA ASN A 543 3.40 -2.20 -37.24
C ASN A 543 1.96 -2.44 -36.78
N MET A 544 1.70 -2.75 -35.51
CA MET A 544 0.38 -3.24 -35.08
C MET A 544 -0.38 -2.28 -34.16
N ILE A 545 0.19 -1.17 -33.72
CA ILE A 545 -0.42 -0.24 -32.78
C ILE A 545 -0.50 1.14 -33.42
N SER A 546 -1.66 1.77 -33.37
CA SER A 546 -1.87 3.11 -33.95
C SER A 546 -1.11 4.18 -33.16
N ASN A 547 -1.02 4.04 -31.84
CA ASN A 547 -0.39 5.02 -30.96
C ASN A 547 0.33 4.34 -29.80
N PRO A 548 1.59 3.86 -30.01
CA PRO A 548 2.33 3.15 -28.97
C PRO A 548 2.70 4.02 -27.76
N ARG A 549 2.69 5.35 -27.96
CA ARG A 549 2.97 6.33 -26.89
C ARG A 549 1.83 6.39 -25.88
N ASP A 550 0.61 6.67 -26.34
CA ASP A 550 -0.55 6.80 -25.48
C ASP A 550 -0.79 5.50 -24.68
N LEU A 551 -0.55 4.37 -25.30
CA LEU A 551 -0.65 3.07 -24.66
C LEU A 551 0.33 2.89 -23.48
N ARG A 552 1.55 3.41 -23.57
CA ARG A 552 2.52 3.36 -22.47
C ARG A 552 2.10 4.30 -21.34
N ILE A 553 1.52 5.46 -21.68
CA ILE A 553 0.97 6.41 -20.72
C ILE A 553 -0.22 5.79 -19.99
N ASP A 554 -1.18 5.23 -20.73
CA ASP A 554 -2.36 4.56 -20.17
C ASP A 554 -1.96 3.39 -19.25
N LEU A 555 -0.94 2.61 -19.63
CA LEU A 555 -0.42 1.52 -18.83
C LEU A 555 0.20 2.00 -17.51
N LEU A 556 0.93 3.11 -17.53
CA LEU A 556 1.48 3.72 -16.32
C LEU A 556 0.36 4.24 -15.42
N GLN A 557 -0.59 5.00 -15.99
CA GLN A 557 -1.72 5.58 -15.25
C GLN A 557 -2.63 4.51 -14.63
N LEU A 558 -2.82 3.37 -15.30
CA LEU A 558 -3.57 2.23 -14.77
C LEU A 558 -3.00 1.75 -13.42
N LEU A 559 -1.69 1.85 -13.23
CA LEU A 559 -1.00 1.39 -12.03
C LEU A 559 -0.94 2.42 -10.92
N VAL A 560 -1.09 3.72 -11.22
CA VAL A 560 -1.02 4.79 -10.22
C VAL A 560 -2.23 4.72 -9.28
N PRO A 561 -2.02 4.70 -7.95
CA PRO A 561 -3.12 4.76 -7.01
C PRO A 561 -3.82 6.12 -7.08
N PRO A 562 -5.14 6.19 -6.83
CA PRO A 562 -5.85 7.46 -6.79
C PRO A 562 -5.26 8.36 -5.70
N PRO A 563 -5.22 9.68 -5.93
CA PRO A 563 -4.74 10.62 -4.93
C PRO A 563 -5.54 10.51 -3.63
N ALA A 564 -4.86 10.71 -2.51
CA ALA A 564 -5.53 10.73 -1.21
C ALA A 564 -6.46 11.93 -1.12
N GLY A 565 -7.62 11.77 -0.49
CA GLY A 565 -8.62 12.83 -0.32
C GLY A 565 -9.73 12.88 -1.38
N GLN A 566 -9.60 12.15 -2.48
CA GLN A 566 -10.77 11.91 -3.35
C GLN A 566 -11.72 10.91 -2.67
N SER A 567 -13.05 11.14 -2.80
CA SER A 567 -14.05 10.20 -2.31
C SER A 567 -13.74 8.79 -2.83
N ARG A 568 -13.55 7.86 -1.90
CA ARG A 568 -13.23 6.47 -2.20
C ARG A 568 -14.46 5.58 -2.19
N TYR A 569 -15.63 6.16 -2.39
CA TYR A 569 -16.84 5.37 -2.56
C TYR A 569 -16.70 4.51 -3.81
N PHE A 570 -16.14 3.32 -3.62
CA PHE A 570 -15.98 2.35 -4.67
C PHE A 570 -17.04 1.26 -4.52
N ASP A 571 -17.78 1.03 -5.59
CA ASP A 571 -18.58 -0.17 -5.73
C ASP A 571 -17.68 -1.43 -5.73
N MET A 572 -18.27 -2.59 -5.74
CA MET A 572 -17.53 -3.85 -5.73
C MET A 572 -16.54 -3.97 -6.91
N VAL A 573 -16.94 -3.57 -8.09
CA VAL A 573 -16.13 -3.70 -9.32
C VAL A 573 -14.90 -2.79 -9.24
N THR A 574 -15.10 -1.53 -8.92
CA THR A 574 -14.02 -0.55 -8.77
C THR A 574 -13.07 -0.94 -7.64
N TYR A 575 -13.61 -1.43 -6.53
CA TYR A 575 -12.80 -1.87 -5.38
C TYR A 575 -11.92 -3.08 -5.74
N ARG A 576 -12.44 -4.06 -6.45
CA ARG A 576 -11.67 -5.22 -6.95
C ARG A 576 -10.59 -4.81 -7.94
N PHE A 577 -10.84 -3.83 -8.78
CA PHE A 577 -9.80 -3.26 -9.63
C PHE A 577 -8.65 -2.71 -8.79
N HIS A 578 -8.95 -1.92 -7.75
CA HIS A 578 -7.92 -1.38 -6.86
C HIS A 578 -7.19 -2.48 -6.07
N LEU A 579 -7.88 -3.55 -5.68
CA LEU A 579 -7.27 -4.74 -5.08
C LEU A 579 -6.29 -5.40 -6.06
N SER A 580 -6.73 -5.69 -7.29
CA SER A 580 -5.90 -6.31 -8.34
C SER A 580 -4.67 -5.46 -8.67
N ARG A 581 -4.82 -4.14 -8.76
CA ARG A 581 -3.72 -3.21 -8.95
C ARG A 581 -2.72 -3.25 -7.80
N LYS A 582 -3.19 -3.18 -6.56
CA LYS A 582 -2.35 -3.28 -5.36
C LYS A 582 -1.58 -4.60 -5.34
N GLU A 583 -2.24 -5.70 -5.67
CA GLU A 583 -1.60 -7.00 -5.76
C GLU A 583 -0.54 -7.07 -6.85
N PHE A 584 -0.82 -6.53 -8.02
CA PHE A 584 0.14 -6.48 -9.13
C PHE A 584 1.40 -5.71 -8.73
N LEU A 585 1.26 -4.50 -8.15
CA LEU A 585 2.38 -3.71 -7.65
C LEU A 585 3.21 -4.48 -6.60
N LEU A 586 2.55 -5.30 -5.80
CA LEU A 586 3.19 -6.05 -4.73
C LEU A 586 3.88 -7.33 -5.22
N LYS A 587 3.33 -8.01 -6.21
CA LYS A 587 3.79 -9.32 -6.68
C LYS A 587 4.74 -9.24 -7.87
N HIS A 588 4.66 -8.16 -8.68
CA HIS A 588 5.40 -8.02 -9.94
C HIS A 588 6.25 -6.74 -10.00
N PRO A 589 7.13 -6.46 -9.00
CA PRO A 589 7.90 -5.22 -8.96
C PRO A 589 8.80 -5.04 -10.19
N GLU A 590 9.38 -6.10 -10.74
CA GLU A 590 10.21 -6.02 -11.95
C GLU A 590 9.42 -5.55 -13.18
N GLU A 591 8.17 -6.00 -13.31
CA GLU A 591 7.32 -5.57 -14.42
C GLU A 591 6.93 -4.10 -14.29
N VAL A 592 6.67 -3.66 -13.06
CA VAL A 592 6.38 -2.25 -12.77
C VAL A 592 7.61 -1.37 -13.07
N PHE A 593 8.81 -1.79 -12.68
CA PHE A 593 10.05 -1.08 -13.04
C PHE A 593 10.24 -0.96 -14.56
N ASN A 594 9.95 -2.03 -15.31
CA ASN A 594 10.05 -1.97 -16.76
C ASN A 594 9.01 -1.00 -17.37
N ILE A 595 7.79 -0.93 -16.83
CA ILE A 595 6.77 0.03 -17.26
C ILE A 595 7.20 1.46 -16.97
N ILE A 596 7.75 1.71 -15.78
CA ILE A 596 8.31 3.03 -15.41
C ILE A 596 9.46 3.41 -16.37
N ARG A 597 10.40 2.51 -16.63
CA ARG A 597 11.49 2.75 -17.57
C ARG A 597 10.97 3.09 -18.96
N ASP A 598 10.05 2.30 -19.49
CA ASP A 598 9.49 2.50 -20.82
C ASP A 598 8.72 3.84 -20.94
N ALA A 599 8.13 4.32 -19.84
CA ALA A 599 7.51 5.65 -19.75
C ALA A 599 8.58 6.78 -19.70
N ILE A 600 9.66 6.59 -18.95
CA ILE A 600 10.77 7.56 -18.86
C ILE A 600 11.44 7.76 -20.21
N VAL A 601 11.61 6.70 -21.01
CA VAL A 601 12.15 6.79 -22.39
C VAL A 601 11.33 7.74 -23.26
N LEU A 602 10.00 7.81 -23.05
CA LEU A 602 9.15 8.77 -23.76
C LEU A 602 9.44 10.21 -23.34
N ILE A 603 9.72 10.46 -22.06
CA ILE A 603 10.08 11.79 -21.56
C ILE A 603 11.39 12.26 -22.22
N ASP A 604 12.38 11.36 -22.34
CA ASP A 604 13.67 11.67 -22.99
C ASP A 604 13.53 12.02 -24.48
N SER A 605 12.73 11.25 -25.24
CA SER A 605 12.52 11.48 -26.66
C SER A 605 11.84 12.82 -26.95
N GLU A 606 10.92 13.25 -26.08
CA GLU A 606 10.18 14.50 -26.25
C GLU A 606 10.95 15.75 -25.82
N SER A 607 11.83 15.61 -24.84
CA SER A 607 12.72 16.71 -24.44
C SER A 607 13.64 17.17 -25.58
N GLN A 608 13.91 16.27 -26.53
CA GLN A 608 14.71 16.58 -27.73
C GLN A 608 13.90 17.31 -28.81
N GLU A 609 12.57 17.15 -28.86
CA GLU A 609 11.71 17.77 -29.88
C GLU A 609 11.14 19.14 -29.48
N GLY A 610 11.42 19.67 -28.28
CA GLY A 610 11.04 21.01 -27.83
C GLY A 610 9.53 21.20 -27.51
N ASN A 611 8.73 20.16 -27.54
CA ASN A 611 7.31 20.21 -27.26
C ASN A 611 7.02 19.93 -25.76
N TYR A 612 7.07 20.96 -24.94
CA TYR A 612 6.65 20.89 -23.52
C TYR A 612 5.11 20.88 -23.42
N LEU A 613 4.50 19.71 -23.41
CA LEU A 613 3.08 19.55 -23.16
C LEU A 613 2.81 19.21 -21.69
N GLN A 614 1.67 19.72 -21.16
CA GLN A 614 1.17 19.44 -19.79
C GLN A 614 1.18 17.96 -19.41
N GLY A 615 1.02 17.06 -20.39
CA GLY A 615 1.05 15.59 -20.18
C GLY A 615 2.41 15.02 -19.74
N GLN A 616 3.54 15.74 -19.94
CA GLN A 616 4.86 15.27 -19.49
C GLN A 616 5.03 15.41 -17.97
N VAL A 617 4.47 16.47 -17.39
CA VAL A 617 4.48 16.69 -15.93
C VAL A 617 3.74 15.57 -15.23
N ASP A 618 2.57 15.18 -15.77
CA ASP A 618 1.74 14.11 -15.20
C ASP A 618 2.42 12.74 -15.32
N LEU A 619 3.14 12.49 -16.39
CA LEU A 619 3.86 11.24 -16.61
C LEU A 619 5.04 11.09 -15.63
N GLY A 620 5.83 12.14 -15.47
CA GLY A 620 6.94 12.16 -14.50
C GLY A 620 6.46 12.01 -13.07
N HIS A 621 5.34 12.65 -12.72
CA HIS A 621 4.69 12.51 -11.42
C HIS A 621 4.20 11.08 -11.17
N SER A 622 3.52 10.47 -12.15
CA SER A 622 3.05 9.09 -12.07
C SER A 622 4.18 8.09 -11.87
N ALA A 623 5.28 8.26 -12.62
CA ALA A 623 6.48 7.45 -12.47
C ALA A 623 7.12 7.60 -11.08
N MET A 624 7.18 8.82 -10.54
CA MET A 624 7.71 9.14 -9.22
C MET A 624 6.88 8.47 -8.11
N VAL A 625 5.55 8.55 -8.16
CA VAL A 625 4.66 7.89 -7.17
C VAL A 625 4.87 6.38 -7.16
N LEU A 626 4.95 5.74 -8.32
CA LEU A 626 5.19 4.30 -8.40
C LEU A 626 6.57 3.91 -7.89
N LEU A 627 7.62 4.69 -8.20
CA LEU A 627 8.96 4.46 -7.68
C LEU A 627 9.00 4.51 -6.16
N GLN A 628 8.33 5.48 -5.55
CA GLN A 628 8.30 5.59 -4.09
C GLN A 628 7.57 4.41 -3.42
N ILE A 629 6.47 3.94 -4.01
CA ILE A 629 5.79 2.73 -3.53
C ILE A 629 6.74 1.53 -3.57
N LEU A 630 7.49 1.36 -4.66
CA LEU A 630 8.44 0.25 -4.79
C LEU A 630 9.61 0.39 -3.81
N LEU A 631 10.19 1.59 -3.69
CA LEU A 631 11.31 1.88 -2.78
C LEU A 631 10.94 1.61 -1.32
N THR A 632 9.79 2.11 -0.87
CA THR A 632 9.37 1.95 0.54
C THR A 632 8.91 0.54 0.89
N LYS A 633 8.47 -0.25 -0.09
CA LYS A 633 7.99 -1.60 0.13
C LYS A 633 9.11 -2.62 0.34
N ASN A 634 10.12 -2.58 -0.50
CA ASN A 634 11.29 -3.46 -0.45
C ASN A 634 12.56 -2.67 -0.78
N PRO A 635 13.11 -1.91 0.20
CA PRO A 635 14.16 -0.94 -0.05
C PRO A 635 15.39 -1.53 -0.74
N GLU A 636 15.89 -2.67 -0.26
CA GLU A 636 17.13 -3.26 -0.78
C GLU A 636 16.99 -3.70 -2.25
N SER A 637 15.93 -4.45 -2.56
CA SER A 637 15.67 -4.91 -3.92
C SER A 637 15.35 -3.74 -4.86
N ALA A 638 14.60 -2.73 -4.40
CA ALA A 638 14.25 -1.58 -5.21
C ALA A 638 15.46 -0.70 -5.52
N VAL A 639 16.33 -0.44 -4.56
CA VAL A 639 17.59 0.30 -4.75
C VAL A 639 18.48 -0.44 -5.75
N GLN A 640 18.62 -1.75 -5.64
CA GLN A 640 19.37 -2.55 -6.61
C GLN A 640 18.80 -2.41 -8.02
N HIS A 641 17.49 -2.54 -8.19
CA HIS A 641 16.84 -2.38 -9.50
C HIS A 641 17.00 -0.97 -10.07
N CYS A 642 16.91 0.08 -9.24
CA CYS A 642 17.17 1.45 -9.67
C CYS A 642 18.60 1.62 -10.16
N THR A 643 19.58 1.06 -9.43
CA THR A 643 21.00 1.15 -9.80
C THR A 643 21.28 0.41 -11.10
N GLU A 644 20.76 -0.79 -11.29
CA GLU A 644 21.04 -1.64 -12.45
C GLU A 644 20.27 -1.22 -13.71
N LYS A 645 19.02 -0.77 -13.56
CA LYS A 645 18.11 -0.59 -14.71
C LYS A 645 17.79 0.87 -15.06
N LEU A 646 17.98 1.82 -14.15
CA LEU A 646 17.65 3.23 -14.38
C LEU A 646 18.88 4.11 -14.47
N ILE A 647 19.82 3.97 -13.52
CA ILE A 647 21.01 4.82 -13.47
C ILE A 647 21.95 4.47 -14.63
N GLY A 648 22.37 5.48 -15.39
CA GLY A 648 23.30 5.33 -16.52
C GLY A 648 22.66 4.94 -17.85
N GLN A 649 21.35 4.70 -17.91
CA GLN A 649 20.66 4.39 -19.17
C GLN A 649 19.94 5.62 -19.78
N HIS A 650 19.31 6.44 -18.93
CA HIS A 650 18.48 7.58 -19.37
C HIS A 650 18.64 8.79 -18.44
N PRO A 651 18.92 10.00 -18.95
CA PRO A 651 19.08 11.22 -18.13
C PRO A 651 17.80 11.55 -17.33
N SER A 652 16.63 11.47 -17.94
CA SER A 652 15.36 11.75 -17.26
C SER A 652 15.04 10.75 -16.14
N ALA A 653 15.56 9.52 -16.22
CA ALA A 653 15.43 8.54 -15.13
C ALA A 653 16.15 9.01 -13.87
N VAL A 654 17.32 9.61 -14.01
CA VAL A 654 18.07 10.20 -12.89
C VAL A 654 17.28 11.34 -12.27
N THR A 655 16.67 12.20 -13.09
CA THR A 655 15.85 13.33 -12.62
C THR A 655 14.61 12.86 -11.85
N VAL A 656 13.84 11.91 -12.40
CA VAL A 656 12.65 11.37 -11.76
C VAL A 656 13.00 10.64 -10.44
N LEU A 657 14.07 9.85 -10.45
CA LEU A 657 14.55 9.13 -9.27
C LEU A 657 15.07 10.10 -8.20
N THR A 658 15.80 11.14 -8.60
CA THR A 658 16.29 12.19 -7.70
C THR A 658 15.13 12.88 -6.98
N ARG A 659 14.09 13.29 -7.72
CA ARG A 659 12.88 13.91 -7.14
C ARG A 659 12.12 12.95 -6.21
N ALA A 660 12.01 11.67 -6.60
CA ALA A 660 11.37 10.66 -5.75
C ALA A 660 12.09 10.50 -4.41
N LEU A 661 13.44 10.54 -4.43
CA LEU A 661 14.26 10.47 -3.21
C LEU A 661 14.22 11.77 -2.42
N ASP A 662 14.26 12.94 -3.07
CA ASP A 662 14.19 14.23 -2.38
C ASP A 662 12.89 14.39 -1.62
N SER A 663 11.77 13.99 -2.22
CA SER A 663 10.49 13.96 -1.54
C SER A 663 10.48 12.95 -0.38
N LEU A 664 11.02 11.74 -0.58
CA LEU A 664 11.07 10.71 0.45
C LEU A 664 11.96 11.10 1.64
N LEU A 665 13.12 11.71 1.36
CA LEU A 665 14.06 12.19 2.38
C LEU A 665 13.67 13.56 2.96
N GLY A 666 12.69 14.24 2.34
CA GLY A 666 12.26 15.57 2.74
C GLY A 666 13.31 16.66 2.55
N LEU A 667 14.11 16.53 1.52
CA LEU A 667 15.11 17.51 1.13
C LEU A 667 14.50 18.69 0.38
N ASP A 668 13.25 18.56 -0.06
CA ASP A 668 12.55 19.57 -0.84
C ASP A 668 12.04 20.68 0.08
N THR A 669 12.80 21.78 0.18
CA THR A 669 12.53 22.89 1.07
C THR A 669 11.37 23.81 0.62
N LYS A 670 10.89 23.63 -0.62
CA LYS A 670 9.83 24.45 -1.21
C LYS A 670 8.45 23.81 -1.20
N ALA A 671 8.36 22.49 -0.94
CA ALA A 671 7.09 21.82 -0.79
C ALA A 671 6.61 22.01 0.65
N GLY A 672 5.67 22.94 0.84
CA GLY A 672 4.93 23.04 2.10
C GLY A 672 4.30 21.69 2.45
N GLU A 673 4.22 21.41 3.73
CA GLU A 673 3.53 20.32 4.41
C GLU A 673 3.60 18.94 3.76
N ARG A 674 4.41 18.07 4.34
CA ARG A 674 4.40 16.63 4.09
C ARG A 674 3.07 16.05 4.56
N LEU A 675 2.13 15.88 3.64
CA LEU A 675 0.87 15.22 3.95
C LEU A 675 1.07 13.70 3.88
N PHE A 676 1.26 13.09 5.04
CA PHE A 676 1.16 11.64 5.18
C PHE A 676 -0.32 11.27 5.27
N THR A 677 -0.77 10.38 4.39
CA THR A 677 -2.11 9.84 4.52
C THR A 677 -2.14 8.71 5.54
N SER A 678 -3.26 8.55 6.21
CA SER A 678 -3.54 7.46 7.16
C SER A 678 -3.32 6.04 6.59
N ASN A 679 -3.25 5.91 5.28
CA ASN A 679 -3.00 4.64 4.57
C ASN A 679 -1.54 4.40 4.20
N GLY A 680 -0.60 5.20 4.68
CA GLY A 680 0.82 5.08 4.32
C GLY A 680 1.13 5.45 2.87
N SER A 681 0.20 6.13 2.19
CA SER A 681 0.42 6.69 0.86
C SER A 681 0.92 8.12 1.00
N PHE A 682 1.88 8.49 0.17
CA PHE A 682 2.39 9.86 0.13
C PHE A 682 1.49 10.70 -0.78
N ILE A 683 1.19 11.92 -0.35
CA ILE A 683 0.59 12.94 -1.21
C ILE A 683 1.73 13.80 -1.74
N PHE A 684 1.82 13.92 -3.06
CA PHE A 684 2.77 14.78 -3.71
C PHE A 684 2.09 16.05 -4.20
N ILE A 685 2.72 17.17 -3.88
CA ILE A 685 2.40 18.45 -4.53
C ILE A 685 3.34 18.57 -5.70
N PRO A 686 2.86 18.76 -6.94
CA PRO A 686 3.72 18.93 -8.10
C PRO A 686 4.57 20.20 -7.90
N ILE A 687 5.89 20.05 -8.02
CA ILE A 687 6.83 21.16 -7.95
C ILE A 687 7.23 21.52 -9.36
N ASP A 688 6.92 22.72 -9.73
CA ASP A 688 7.17 23.30 -11.06
C ASP A 688 8.63 23.77 -11.27
N THR A 689 9.53 23.37 -10.38
CA THR A 689 10.95 23.77 -10.45
C THR A 689 11.81 22.58 -10.83
N GLY A 690 12.70 22.77 -11.82
CA GLY A 690 13.73 21.81 -12.17
C GLY A 690 14.57 21.37 -10.96
N PRO A 691 15.36 20.28 -11.07
CA PRO A 691 16.19 19.81 -9.98
C PRO A 691 17.11 20.96 -9.52
N ALA A 692 17.18 21.16 -8.19
CA ALA A 692 18.15 22.10 -7.64
C ALA A 692 19.54 21.67 -8.06
N PRO A 693 20.44 22.61 -8.39
CA PRO A 693 21.82 22.26 -8.70
C PRO A 693 22.43 21.47 -7.54
N PRO A 694 23.30 20.50 -7.82
CA PRO A 694 23.97 19.74 -6.78
C PRO A 694 24.77 20.70 -5.89
N ASP A 695 24.33 20.82 -4.63
CA ASP A 695 24.94 21.67 -3.62
C ASP A 695 25.54 20.78 -2.53
N LEU A 696 26.73 21.13 -2.07
CA LEU A 696 27.44 20.43 -1.00
C LEU A 696 26.54 20.31 0.27
N SER A 697 25.74 21.36 0.53
CA SER A 697 24.77 21.37 1.63
C SER A 697 23.74 20.23 1.55
N VAL A 698 23.43 19.73 0.36
CA VAL A 698 22.52 18.59 0.16
C VAL A 698 23.19 17.29 0.60
N ALA A 699 24.47 17.09 0.28
CA ALA A 699 25.20 15.90 0.70
C ALA A 699 25.33 15.83 2.23
N GLU A 700 25.62 16.96 2.88
CA GLU A 700 25.66 17.06 4.35
C GLU A 700 24.29 16.71 4.98
N LYS A 701 23.22 17.27 4.46
CA LYS A 701 21.84 16.96 4.93
C LYS A 701 21.48 15.49 4.73
N VAL A 702 21.85 14.88 3.59
CA VAL A 702 21.62 13.44 3.35
C VAL A 702 22.35 12.58 4.37
N ILE A 703 23.56 12.97 4.76
CA ILE A 703 24.35 12.26 5.77
C ILE A 703 23.72 12.41 7.17
N GLU A 704 23.28 13.62 7.52
CA GLU A 704 22.56 13.85 8.78
C GLU A 704 21.27 13.03 8.91
N LEU A 705 20.57 12.83 7.79
CA LEU A 705 19.35 12.03 7.70
C LEU A 705 19.61 10.51 7.76
N THR A 706 20.87 10.06 7.71
CA THR A 706 21.20 8.64 7.65
C THR A 706 20.95 7.95 8.98
N ASN A 707 20.05 6.97 8.98
CA ASN A 707 19.73 6.10 10.10
C ASN A 707 19.48 4.66 9.61
N ASP A 708 19.16 3.73 10.50
CA ASP A 708 18.93 2.31 10.16
C ASP A 708 17.81 2.09 9.12
N PHE A 709 16.89 3.04 8.95
CA PHE A 709 15.76 2.95 8.02
C PHE A 709 16.00 3.66 6.70
N SER A 710 16.69 4.80 6.73
CA SER A 710 16.95 5.68 5.58
C SER A 710 18.20 5.29 4.80
N LEU A 711 19.10 4.49 5.40
CA LEU A 711 20.41 4.15 4.85
C LEU A 711 20.40 3.78 3.34
N PRO A 712 19.55 2.86 2.85
CA PRO A 712 19.54 2.51 1.42
C PRO A 712 19.21 3.70 0.49
N PHE A 713 18.32 4.58 0.93
CA PHE A 713 17.89 5.75 0.18
C PHE A 713 18.94 6.86 0.18
N CYS A 714 19.57 7.08 1.34
CA CYS A 714 20.69 8.01 1.47
C CYS A 714 21.89 7.57 0.60
N GLN A 715 22.19 6.27 0.60
CA GLN A 715 23.22 5.70 -0.27
C GLN A 715 22.93 5.95 -1.75
N LEU A 716 21.70 5.67 -2.18
CA LEU A 716 21.28 5.87 -3.58
C LEU A 716 21.33 7.36 -3.96
N LYS A 717 20.88 8.26 -3.05
CA LYS A 717 20.93 9.71 -3.29
C LYS A 717 22.35 10.22 -3.41
N LEU A 718 23.27 9.81 -2.53
CA LEU A 718 24.68 10.19 -2.60
C LEU A 718 25.34 9.67 -3.89
N GLN A 719 25.01 8.45 -4.34
CA GLN A 719 25.47 7.92 -5.61
C GLN A 719 24.98 8.78 -6.80
N LEU A 720 23.73 9.21 -6.78
CA LEU A 720 23.18 10.08 -7.82
C LEU A 720 23.87 11.45 -7.83
N LEU A 721 24.06 12.06 -6.68
CA LEU A 721 24.79 13.35 -6.55
C LEU A 721 26.21 13.21 -7.09
N PHE A 722 26.93 12.17 -6.71
CA PHE A 722 28.29 11.91 -7.17
C PHE A 722 28.37 11.69 -8.68
N ASN A 723 27.40 10.98 -9.27
CA ASN A 723 27.38 10.72 -10.70
C ASN A 723 26.94 11.94 -11.53
N ALA A 724 26.09 12.81 -11.00
CA ALA A 724 25.62 14.01 -11.67
C ALA A 724 26.70 15.12 -11.76
N GLU A 725 27.62 15.15 -10.79
CA GLU A 725 28.62 16.17 -10.72
C GLU A 725 29.81 15.86 -11.67
N THR A 726 30.07 16.78 -12.59
CA THR A 726 31.16 16.66 -13.56
C THR A 726 32.46 17.31 -13.09
N LYS A 727 32.39 18.26 -12.13
CA LYS A 727 33.56 18.98 -11.60
C LYS A 727 34.27 18.12 -10.55
N GLY A 728 35.54 17.87 -10.76
CA GLY A 728 36.37 17.04 -9.88
C GLY A 728 36.44 17.57 -8.44
N ASP A 729 36.44 18.89 -8.25
CA ASP A 729 36.52 19.49 -6.91
C ASP A 729 35.30 19.22 -6.05
N VAL A 730 34.08 19.35 -6.62
CA VAL A 730 32.84 19.09 -5.88
C VAL A 730 32.67 17.58 -5.55
N ARG A 731 33.14 16.71 -6.47
CA ARG A 731 33.21 15.26 -6.18
C ARG A 731 34.11 14.95 -4.99
N ASN A 732 35.26 15.59 -4.92
CA ASN A 732 36.19 15.44 -3.80
C ASN A 732 35.62 15.97 -2.50
N GLU A 733 34.88 17.09 -2.53
CA GLU A 733 34.19 17.65 -1.37
C GLU A 733 33.08 16.72 -0.86
N ILE A 734 32.27 16.12 -1.75
CA ILE A 734 31.28 15.09 -1.37
C ILE A 734 31.96 13.91 -0.70
N VAL A 735 33.09 13.46 -1.25
CA VAL A 735 33.88 12.36 -0.67
C VAL A 735 34.45 12.74 0.71
N ASP A 736 34.93 13.96 0.87
CA ASP A 736 35.47 14.46 2.17
C ASP A 736 34.37 14.56 3.23
N VAL A 737 33.17 15.01 2.87
CA VAL A 737 32.02 15.07 3.77
C VAL A 737 31.62 13.65 4.19
N MET A 738 31.54 12.72 3.23
CA MET A 738 31.28 11.31 3.53
C MET A 738 32.34 10.68 4.44
N PHE A 739 33.60 11.05 4.23
CA PHE A 739 34.70 10.56 5.02
C PHE A 739 34.67 11.11 6.46
N LYS A 740 34.46 12.44 6.60
CA LYS A 740 34.29 13.07 7.94
C LYS A 740 33.17 12.44 8.73
N ALA A 741 32.05 12.19 8.07
CA ALA A 741 30.91 11.52 8.68
C ALA A 741 31.24 10.06 9.04
N ALA A 742 32.01 9.32 8.20
CA ALA A 742 32.48 7.97 8.51
C ALA A 742 33.34 7.93 9.77
N VAL A 743 34.26 8.85 9.91
CA VAL A 743 35.12 8.95 11.09
C VAL A 743 34.30 9.30 12.34
N ALA A 744 33.36 10.21 12.24
CA ALA A 744 32.47 10.58 13.32
C ALA A 744 31.61 9.39 13.78
N ASP A 745 31.10 8.64 12.83
CA ASP A 745 30.22 7.50 13.08
C ASP A 745 30.93 6.27 13.62
N SER A 746 32.17 6.02 13.16
CA SER A 746 33.02 4.95 13.74
C SER A 746 33.23 5.12 15.25
N ARG A 747 33.16 6.36 15.73
CA ARG A 747 33.24 6.69 17.16
C ARG A 747 31.91 6.51 17.89
N SER A 748 30.79 6.71 17.17
CA SER A 748 29.44 6.64 17.75
C SER A 748 28.77 5.26 17.64
N ARG A 749 29.31 4.33 16.85
CA ARG A 749 28.76 3.01 16.52
C ARG A 749 27.31 3.05 15.95
N ARG A 750 26.92 4.14 15.30
CA ARG A 750 25.51 4.37 14.89
C ARG A 750 25.15 3.90 13.49
N SER A 751 26.07 3.79 12.53
CA SER A 751 25.72 3.41 11.15
C SER A 751 26.77 2.50 10.47
N ASN A 752 26.36 1.84 9.38
CA ASN A 752 27.22 0.89 8.67
C ASN A 752 27.85 1.55 7.42
N TRP A 753 29.00 2.21 7.62
CA TRP A 753 29.76 2.93 6.60
C TRP A 753 30.23 2.09 5.43
N VAL A 754 30.47 0.80 5.65
CA VAL A 754 30.87 -0.12 4.59
C VAL A 754 29.79 -0.22 3.52
N GLY A 755 28.53 -0.07 3.90
CA GLY A 755 27.41 -0.02 2.95
C GLY A 755 27.44 1.21 2.04
N LEU A 756 27.75 2.40 2.58
CA LEU A 756 27.85 3.65 1.80
C LEU A 756 29.00 3.60 0.78
N VAL A 757 30.15 3.10 1.17
CA VAL A 757 31.33 3.00 0.29
C VAL A 757 31.14 1.96 -0.83
N ARG A 758 30.38 0.88 -0.58
CA ARG A 758 30.14 -0.18 -1.60
C ARG A 758 29.39 0.29 -2.84
N LEU A 759 28.56 1.32 -2.73
CA LEU A 759 27.76 1.84 -3.83
C LEU A 759 28.49 2.91 -4.65
N MET A 760 29.64 3.38 -4.20
CA MET A 760 30.44 4.33 -4.95
C MET A 760 31.13 3.64 -6.14
N SER A 761 31.26 4.37 -7.25
CA SER A 761 31.99 3.88 -8.40
C SER A 761 33.45 3.54 -8.02
N HIS A 762 34.09 2.63 -8.75
CA HIS A 762 35.49 2.25 -8.50
C HIS A 762 36.47 3.45 -8.46
N ASP A 763 36.13 4.51 -9.17
CA ASP A 763 36.97 5.74 -9.23
C ASP A 763 36.84 6.56 -7.94
N ALA A 764 35.63 6.65 -7.34
CA ALA A 764 35.41 7.30 -6.06
C ALA A 764 36.18 6.61 -4.93
N VAL A 765 36.16 5.29 -4.90
CA VAL A 765 36.92 4.50 -3.92
C VAL A 765 38.43 4.69 -4.07
N ARG A 766 38.91 4.89 -5.30
CA ARG A 766 40.32 5.24 -5.55
C ARG A 766 40.68 6.64 -5.04
N GLN A 767 39.83 7.63 -5.24
CA GLN A 767 40.05 9.01 -4.79
C GLN A 767 40.10 9.11 -3.26
N VAL A 768 39.23 8.42 -2.54
CA VAL A 768 39.28 8.33 -1.05
C VAL A 768 40.62 7.81 -0.54
N ARG A 769 41.31 6.96 -1.30
CA ARG A 769 42.60 6.40 -0.89
C ARG A 769 43.79 7.35 -1.16
N TYR A 770 43.64 8.30 -2.06
CA TYR A 770 44.76 9.21 -2.43
C TYR A 770 44.80 10.48 -1.57
N HIS A 771 43.69 10.89 -0.95
CA HIS A 771 43.63 12.16 -0.21
C HIS A 771 44.18 12.09 1.21
N ASP A 772 44.37 10.91 1.77
CA ASP A 772 44.87 10.80 3.14
C ASP A 772 46.11 9.90 3.21
N GLY A 773 47.28 10.53 3.27
CA GLY A 773 48.53 9.86 3.51
C GLY A 773 48.68 9.22 4.88
N SER A 774 47.64 9.27 5.71
CA SER A 774 47.49 8.57 6.97
C SER A 774 46.81 7.25 6.75
N SER A 775 47.49 6.14 7.00
CA SER A 775 46.95 4.79 6.89
C SER A 775 45.82 4.54 7.88
N ILE A 776 44.56 4.75 7.41
CA ILE A 776 43.41 4.29 8.15
C ILE A 776 43.29 2.78 7.92
N ARG A 777 43.56 2.01 8.95
CA ARG A 777 43.24 0.59 9.01
C ARG A 777 41.75 0.48 9.21
N PHE A 778 41.04 0.03 8.17
CA PHE A 778 39.67 -0.43 8.34
C PHE A 778 39.69 -1.66 9.24
N PRO A 779 38.86 -1.75 10.27
CA PRO A 779 38.74 -3.00 11.03
C PRO A 779 38.25 -4.11 10.08
N ASP A 780 38.90 -5.26 10.18
CA ASP A 780 38.66 -6.46 9.34
C ASP A 780 37.24 -6.99 9.41
#